data_53b0855a8b9189395cae0b55d18814da
#
_entry.id   53b0855a8b9189395cae0b55d18814da
#
_cell.length_a   1.000
_cell.length_b   1.000
_cell.length_c   1.000
_cell.angle_alpha   90.00
_cell.angle_beta   90.00
_cell.angle_gamma   90.00
#
_symmetry.space_group_name_H-M   'P 1'
#
loop_
_entity.id
_entity.type
_entity.pdbx_description
1 polymer ?
#
loop_
_entity_poly.entity_id
_entity_poly.type
_entity_poly.pdbx_seq_one_letter_code
_entity_poly.pdbx_strand_id
1 'polypeptide(L)'
;VGPTFDAQRNELSAYVLDEDQTPFGLTLGNFKTFASSTSKCGIRGLWDADTDQIIFGAHQIAYRLGEEPTRFPHQITREFTFLPYAQIGAFSLGSEVRVTETFYVPHGPKHDRVVSFVVEVNVHNAGTRVQQVRIFPWALLIGQRFYGEPEKQVRATTGERFIRSFGEETGWVRWWGGSRKPHAVVVALREQILQLAMMEGTLGGQASLDEVTPQLAEFASSRIFGAFEYRIDVAPGERETLRLAVVFHKDGDDHSKPVLEQLLADPDALAETEAYYARKLGDARFLTPSPVVNRGVVWAKANMLRVIKEYPQGWGSTNSPPSDILVSRDTSWFVHGYDYFLPQFSRDAIELFNRNLEPSGQVVEYVRGVNGYKTTYDLNINDDTPLHIISILHHYNLTLDDEWLREVFPLVVKIADYMLTQRDGNGLIFCKAGGVDMFGITSWRNIIPYYTLDGAVTEINAEAYYALEATARLAALVDDRDAWERYSSEATALREAMLTKLFSADTSAFVLNYDQSGNYQDNFTADEVFPVLFEVAEPGVRRAILSRLAETDFTTPVGLRTISTADSWYFPSHGFGLLGGVWPDLTLWYAVALARNGAHHEAVRWLEAIYAAMEAGASRNTVPGQFAEWFDGGSLTNRGMYLSPWTGAKYLWAVAETVCGIDGYRTSGRLHIAPLLPPEWFWTAAVRVHWGGKRHSYVIDAERKLIIGDMDFASADEPYSVFNAGRDVSDEVRTSPVEVGALAFEDPGGVRIFICNDREADRDVVVTFREETFRRHAPAGRMVELLIGEPQLVDAMPTHELAGRPEPAPEPVS
;
A
#
# COMPACT_ATOMS: atom_id res chain seq x y z
N VAL A 1 17.00 14.04 14.33
CA VAL A 1 17.73 13.07 13.51
C VAL A 1 16.67 12.30 12.77
N GLY A 2 16.66 12.38 11.44
CA GLY A 2 15.74 11.60 10.60
C GLY A 2 16.12 10.12 10.61
N PRO A 3 15.22 9.22 10.16
CA PRO A 3 15.54 7.81 10.04
C PRO A 3 16.79 7.60 9.15
N THR A 4 17.66 6.73 9.59
CA THR A 4 18.88 6.39 8.84
C THR A 4 18.63 5.16 7.96
N PHE A 5 19.11 5.20 6.75
CA PHE A 5 18.98 4.11 5.79
C PHE A 5 20.06 3.05 6.06
N ASP A 6 19.68 1.81 6.29
CA ASP A 6 20.64 0.71 6.44
C ASP A 6 21.06 0.17 5.07
N ALA A 7 22.18 0.65 4.57
CA ALA A 7 22.73 0.26 3.28
C ALA A 7 23.25 -1.19 3.21
N GLN A 8 23.38 -1.88 4.33
CA GLN A 8 23.97 -3.23 4.37
C GLN A 8 22.95 -4.35 4.13
N ARG A 9 21.66 -4.02 4.12
CA ARG A 9 20.59 -5.01 3.92
C ARG A 9 19.95 -4.90 2.55
N ASN A 10 20.65 -5.34 1.52
CA ASN A 10 20.15 -5.73 0.20
C ASN A 10 18.92 -4.97 -0.31
N GLU A 11 19.10 -3.79 -0.92
CA GLU A 11 18.07 -3.07 -1.70
C GLU A 11 16.70 -2.82 -1.00
N LEU A 12 16.50 -3.34 0.20
CA LEU A 12 15.31 -3.12 0.99
C LEU A 12 15.52 -1.88 1.86
N SER A 13 14.67 -0.89 1.69
CA SER A 13 14.68 0.28 2.56
C SER A 13 14.47 -0.13 4.01
N ALA A 14 15.33 0.35 4.90
CA ALA A 14 15.19 0.14 6.33
C ALA A 14 15.16 1.49 7.04
N TYR A 15 14.39 1.57 8.13
CA TYR A 15 14.43 2.71 9.04
C TYR A 15 15.05 2.28 10.36
N VAL A 16 16.11 2.97 10.78
CA VAL A 16 16.66 2.86 12.14
C VAL A 16 16.23 4.10 12.90
N LEU A 17 15.51 3.92 13.99
CA LEU A 17 14.88 5.01 14.75
C LEU A 17 14.81 4.69 16.24
N ASP A 18 14.86 5.73 17.05
CA ASP A 18 14.59 5.61 18.47
C ASP A 18 13.08 5.46 18.73
N GLU A 19 12.74 4.87 19.85
CA GLU A 19 11.36 4.57 20.22
C GLU A 19 10.42 5.79 20.20
N ASP A 20 10.90 6.96 20.56
CA ASP A 20 10.13 8.21 20.60
C ASP A 20 9.93 8.85 19.21
N GLN A 21 10.59 8.30 18.17
CA GLN A 21 10.43 8.76 16.80
C GLN A 21 9.24 8.12 16.07
N THR A 22 8.56 7.16 16.68
CA THR A 22 7.36 6.55 16.11
C THR A 22 6.25 6.39 17.14
N PRO A 23 4.98 6.68 16.79
CA PRO A 23 3.85 6.48 17.70
C PRO A 23 3.48 5.01 17.88
N PHE A 24 3.72 4.18 16.87
CA PHE A 24 3.39 2.75 16.83
C PHE A 24 4.46 1.95 16.12
N GLY A 25 4.34 0.61 16.19
CA GLY A 25 5.12 -0.31 15.38
C GLY A 25 4.46 -0.58 14.01
N LEU A 26 5.09 -1.45 13.24
CA LEU A 26 4.59 -1.87 11.93
C LEU A 26 3.34 -2.76 12.04
N THR A 27 2.46 -2.63 11.07
CA THR A 27 1.45 -3.64 10.76
C THR A 27 2.01 -4.56 9.67
N LEU A 28 2.11 -5.84 9.97
CA LEU A 28 2.63 -6.87 9.07
C LEU A 28 1.52 -7.88 8.74
N GLY A 29 1.67 -8.61 7.66
CA GLY A 29 0.65 -9.58 7.24
C GLY A 29 1.16 -10.58 6.21
N ASN A 30 0.44 -11.69 6.12
CA ASN A 30 0.50 -12.67 5.04
C ASN A 30 -0.89 -12.82 4.40
N PHE A 31 -1.12 -13.88 3.61
CA PHE A 31 -2.39 -14.05 2.90
C PHE A 31 -3.61 -14.31 3.80
N LYS A 32 -3.42 -14.58 5.08
CA LYS A 32 -4.51 -14.88 6.03
C LYS A 32 -4.59 -13.94 7.21
N THR A 33 -3.55 -13.14 7.48
CA THR A 33 -3.51 -12.38 8.71
C THR A 33 -2.98 -10.96 8.57
N PHE A 34 -3.42 -10.12 9.52
CA PHE A 34 -2.73 -8.90 9.94
C PHE A 34 -2.31 -9.03 11.40
N ALA A 35 -1.09 -8.59 11.69
CA ALA A 35 -0.61 -8.40 13.04
C ALA A 35 -0.07 -6.98 13.21
N SER A 36 -0.66 -6.23 14.13
CA SER A 36 -0.26 -4.86 14.42
C SER A 36 0.62 -4.82 15.65
N SER A 37 1.82 -4.28 15.53
CA SER A 37 2.75 -4.12 16.65
C SER A 37 2.63 -2.75 17.32
N THR A 38 3.25 -2.63 18.48
CA THR A 38 3.35 -1.38 19.24
C THR A 38 4.77 -0.83 19.20
N SER A 39 4.95 0.42 19.65
CA SER A 39 6.25 1.02 19.91
C SER A 39 7.01 0.40 21.11
N LYS A 40 6.48 -0.67 21.70
CA LYS A 40 7.11 -1.45 22.77
C LYS A 40 7.41 -2.89 22.35
N CYS A 41 7.52 -3.17 21.05
CA CYS A 41 7.61 -4.52 20.49
C CYS A 41 6.50 -5.48 20.94
N GLY A 42 5.41 -4.93 21.44
CA GLY A 42 4.21 -5.69 21.75
C GLY A 42 3.34 -5.87 20.51
N ILE A 43 2.32 -6.70 20.61
CA ILE A 43 1.29 -6.90 19.59
C ILE A 43 -0.03 -6.41 20.13
N ARG A 44 -0.73 -5.57 19.34
CA ARG A 44 -2.06 -5.06 19.67
C ARG A 44 -3.17 -6.02 19.28
N GLY A 45 -2.93 -6.86 18.30
CA GLY A 45 -3.90 -7.81 17.79
C GLY A 45 -3.38 -8.61 16.62
N LEU A 46 -3.91 -9.81 16.49
CA LEU A 46 -3.79 -10.67 15.33
C LEU A 46 -5.20 -10.87 14.76
N TRP A 47 -5.38 -10.50 13.50
CA TRP A 47 -6.65 -10.60 12.79
C TRP A 47 -6.59 -11.72 11.76
N ASP A 48 -7.75 -12.36 11.53
CA ASP A 48 -7.91 -13.48 10.61
C ASP A 48 -8.86 -13.15 9.46
N ALA A 49 -8.41 -13.40 8.23
CA ALA A 49 -9.17 -13.14 7.01
C ALA A 49 -10.36 -14.11 6.80
N ASP A 50 -10.34 -15.27 7.40
CA ASP A 50 -11.41 -16.27 7.26
C ASP A 50 -12.61 -16.02 8.16
N THR A 51 -12.43 -15.25 9.25
CA THR A 51 -13.47 -15.00 10.25
C THR A 51 -13.77 -13.51 10.48
N ASP A 52 -12.97 -12.59 9.91
CA ASP A 52 -13.04 -11.16 10.16
C ASP A 52 -12.97 -10.80 11.65
N GLN A 53 -12.07 -11.44 12.38
CA GLN A 53 -11.95 -11.23 13.80
C GLN A 53 -10.52 -11.01 14.27
N ILE A 54 -10.40 -10.20 15.31
CA ILE A 54 -9.18 -10.14 16.11
C ILE A 54 -9.20 -11.38 17.02
N ILE A 55 -8.32 -12.32 16.73
CA ILE A 55 -8.28 -13.65 17.36
C ILE A 55 -7.27 -13.77 18.48
N PHE A 56 -6.47 -12.71 18.67
CA PHE A 56 -5.44 -12.63 19.69
C PHE A 56 -5.27 -11.17 20.10
N GLY A 57 -5.47 -10.88 21.37
CA GLY A 57 -5.65 -9.49 21.82
C GLY A 57 -4.36 -8.73 22.02
N ALA A 58 -3.38 -9.31 22.73
CA ALA A 58 -2.13 -8.64 23.04
C ALA A 58 -1.00 -9.63 23.32
N HIS A 59 0.22 -9.21 23.06
CA HIS A 59 1.43 -9.92 23.45
C HIS A 59 2.50 -8.91 23.84
N GLN A 60 3.18 -9.13 24.97
CA GLN A 60 4.31 -8.32 25.42
C GLN A 60 5.30 -9.17 26.20
N ILE A 61 6.52 -8.65 26.41
CA ILE A 61 7.58 -9.36 27.11
C ILE A 61 8.22 -8.45 28.14
N ALA A 62 8.34 -8.91 29.37
CA ALA A 62 9.16 -8.31 30.41
C ALA A 62 10.44 -9.11 30.63
N TYR A 63 11.44 -8.48 31.21
CA TYR A 63 12.78 -9.05 31.37
C TYR A 63 13.36 -8.84 32.75
N ARG A 64 14.21 -9.80 33.19
CA ARG A 64 15.01 -9.65 34.42
C ARG A 64 16.41 -10.18 34.19
N LEU A 65 17.41 -9.44 34.59
CA LEU A 65 18.81 -9.87 34.58
C LEU A 65 19.21 -10.32 36.00
N GLY A 66 19.54 -11.59 36.15
CA GLY A 66 19.88 -12.15 37.45
C GLY A 66 18.82 -11.86 38.52
N GLU A 67 19.27 -11.23 39.63
CA GLU A 67 18.39 -10.79 40.73
C GLU A 67 17.93 -9.32 40.64
N GLU A 68 18.22 -8.62 39.53
CA GLU A 68 17.73 -7.27 39.32
C GLU A 68 16.18 -7.22 39.28
N PRO A 69 15.56 -6.07 39.50
CA PRO A 69 14.10 -5.89 39.32
C PRO A 69 13.66 -6.21 37.89
N THR A 70 12.49 -6.80 37.73
CA THR A 70 11.89 -7.02 36.42
C THR A 70 11.64 -5.68 35.72
N ARG A 71 12.06 -5.59 34.48
CA ARG A 71 11.80 -4.44 33.61
C ARG A 71 10.63 -4.75 32.69
N PHE A 72 9.57 -3.96 32.80
CA PHE A 72 8.39 -4.07 31.96
C PHE A 72 8.58 -3.32 30.62
N PRO A 73 7.76 -3.59 29.60
CA PRO A 73 7.91 -2.97 28.29
C PRO A 73 8.02 -1.43 28.31
N HIS A 74 7.27 -0.75 29.17
CA HIS A 74 7.30 0.70 29.33
C HIS A 74 8.56 1.25 30.03
N GLN A 75 9.32 0.39 30.70
CA GLN A 75 10.59 0.72 31.39
C GLN A 75 11.83 0.43 30.53
N ILE A 76 11.62 -0.07 29.32
CA ILE A 76 12.67 -0.44 28.38
C ILE A 76 12.59 0.51 27.19
N THR A 77 13.63 1.30 26.97
CA THR A 77 13.78 2.10 25.75
C THR A 77 14.44 1.26 24.68
N ARG A 78 13.86 1.25 23.46
CA ARG A 78 14.30 0.45 22.32
C ARG A 78 14.81 1.34 21.19
N GLU A 79 15.83 0.86 20.51
CA GLU A 79 16.16 1.27 19.15
C GLU A 79 15.41 0.31 18.19
N PHE A 80 14.72 0.85 17.20
CA PHE A 80 13.98 0.07 16.23
C PHE A 80 14.69 0.03 14.87
N THR A 81 14.60 -1.13 14.23
CA THR A 81 14.81 -1.27 12.79
C THR A 81 13.50 -1.72 12.16
N PHE A 82 12.92 -0.87 11.32
CA PHE A 82 11.74 -1.22 10.51
C PHE A 82 12.19 -1.71 9.14
N LEU A 83 11.81 -2.93 8.83
CA LEU A 83 12.03 -3.58 7.53
C LEU A 83 10.68 -3.81 6.84
N PRO A 84 10.60 -3.89 5.51
CA PRO A 84 9.37 -4.21 4.81
C PRO A 84 8.65 -5.46 5.35
N TYR A 85 9.38 -6.40 5.90
CA TYR A 85 8.89 -7.73 6.33
C TYR A 85 9.00 -7.99 7.83
N ALA A 86 9.65 -7.11 8.62
CA ALA A 86 9.88 -7.33 10.04
C ALA A 86 10.10 -6.03 10.81
N GLN A 87 9.84 -6.06 12.11
CA GLN A 87 10.23 -5.03 13.07
C GLN A 87 11.21 -5.62 14.05
N ILE A 88 12.33 -4.97 14.27
CA ILE A 88 13.34 -5.36 15.24
C ILE A 88 13.46 -4.28 16.29
N GLY A 89 13.28 -4.64 17.56
CA GLY A 89 13.55 -3.77 18.70
C GLY A 89 14.82 -4.24 19.41
N ALA A 90 15.77 -3.34 19.67
CA ALA A 90 17.02 -3.64 20.35
C ALA A 90 17.16 -2.80 21.62
N PHE A 91 17.65 -3.41 22.70
CA PHE A 91 17.92 -2.75 23.98
C PHE A 91 18.98 -3.49 24.80
N SER A 92 19.41 -2.87 25.91
CA SER A 92 20.38 -3.48 26.83
C SER A 92 19.74 -3.78 28.18
N LEU A 93 20.07 -4.94 28.73
CA LEU A 93 19.85 -5.31 30.12
C LEU A 93 21.18 -5.21 30.88
N GLY A 94 21.32 -4.24 31.77
CA GLY A 94 22.64 -3.91 32.32
C GLY A 94 23.61 -3.42 31.26
N SER A 95 24.93 -3.58 31.51
CA SER A 95 26.00 -3.10 30.62
C SER A 95 26.50 -4.17 29.65
N GLU A 96 26.18 -5.43 29.89
CA GLU A 96 26.83 -6.55 29.21
C GLU A 96 25.87 -7.41 28.38
N VAL A 97 24.56 -7.27 28.58
CA VAL A 97 23.56 -8.10 27.86
C VAL A 97 22.78 -7.25 26.88
N ARG A 98 22.83 -7.59 25.61
CA ARG A 98 22.02 -7.01 24.55
C ARG A 98 20.88 -7.96 24.16
N VAL A 99 19.69 -7.45 24.04
CA VAL A 99 18.49 -8.16 23.62
C VAL A 99 17.98 -7.57 22.32
N THR A 100 17.59 -8.42 21.37
CA THR A 100 16.84 -8.02 20.19
C THR A 100 15.55 -8.83 20.12
N GLU A 101 14.44 -8.14 19.85
CA GLU A 101 13.13 -8.72 19.62
C GLU A 101 12.77 -8.53 18.15
N THR A 102 12.69 -9.62 17.37
CA THR A 102 12.30 -9.56 15.96
C THR A 102 10.86 -10.04 15.82
N PHE A 103 9.97 -9.13 15.49
CA PHE A 103 8.57 -9.38 15.20
C PHE A 103 8.35 -9.52 13.71
N TYR A 104 7.71 -10.59 13.27
CA TYR A 104 7.31 -10.80 11.88
C TYR A 104 6.08 -11.71 11.75
N VAL A 105 5.39 -11.57 10.62
CA VAL A 105 4.34 -12.49 10.17
C VAL A 105 4.97 -13.39 9.12
N PRO A 106 5.07 -14.71 9.36
CA PRO A 106 5.72 -15.63 8.44
C PRO A 106 5.06 -15.61 7.05
N HIS A 107 5.90 -15.54 6.03
CA HIS A 107 5.51 -15.57 4.63
C HIS A 107 6.43 -16.50 3.85
N GLY A 108 5.85 -17.33 2.98
CA GLY A 108 6.59 -18.32 2.22
C GLY A 108 5.74 -19.57 2.00
N PRO A 109 6.20 -20.53 1.20
CA PRO A 109 5.39 -21.67 0.76
C PRO A 109 4.77 -22.51 1.91
N LYS A 110 5.41 -22.51 3.09
CA LYS A 110 4.93 -23.27 4.25
C LYS A 110 3.97 -22.48 5.15
N HIS A 111 4.06 -21.14 5.16
CA HIS A 111 3.48 -20.32 6.22
C HIS A 111 2.60 -19.17 5.71
N ASP A 112 2.54 -18.91 4.40
CA ASP A 112 1.82 -17.78 3.81
C ASP A 112 0.29 -17.84 3.98
N ARG A 113 -0.25 -19.03 4.26
CA ARG A 113 -1.67 -19.29 4.55
C ARG A 113 -1.96 -19.66 6.01
N VAL A 114 -1.00 -19.50 6.89
CA VAL A 114 -1.14 -19.76 8.33
C VAL A 114 -1.44 -18.47 9.08
N VAL A 115 -2.51 -18.44 9.83
CA VAL A 115 -2.83 -17.31 10.72
C VAL A 115 -1.88 -17.37 11.92
N SER A 116 -0.84 -16.58 11.88
CA SER A 116 0.24 -16.64 12.87
C SER A 116 1.05 -15.36 12.94
N PHE A 117 1.80 -15.20 14.01
CA PHE A 117 2.96 -14.33 14.10
C PHE A 117 4.07 -15.01 14.90
N VAL A 118 5.29 -14.48 14.74
CA VAL A 118 6.47 -14.93 15.48
C VAL A 118 7.18 -13.73 16.10
N VAL A 119 7.65 -13.92 17.33
CA VAL A 119 8.62 -13.03 17.97
C VAL A 119 9.87 -13.85 18.31
N GLU A 120 11.00 -13.50 17.71
CA GLU A 120 12.31 -14.07 18.05
C GLU A 120 13.02 -13.16 19.03
N VAL A 121 13.31 -13.67 20.22
CA VAL A 121 14.10 -12.98 21.23
C VAL A 121 15.54 -13.54 21.18
N ASN A 122 16.47 -12.69 20.79
CA ASN A 122 17.90 -13.03 20.78
C ASN A 122 18.58 -12.29 21.93
N VAL A 123 19.25 -13.05 22.80
CA VAL A 123 20.01 -12.53 23.94
C VAL A 123 21.49 -12.76 23.67
N HIS A 124 22.27 -11.69 23.68
CA HIS A 124 23.73 -11.74 23.52
C HIS A 124 24.41 -11.25 24.80
N ASN A 125 25.31 -12.05 25.32
CA ASN A 125 26.15 -11.69 26.47
C ASN A 125 27.53 -11.25 25.98
N ALA A 126 27.77 -9.94 25.96
CA ALA A 126 29.08 -9.36 25.61
C ALA A 126 30.04 -9.28 26.81
N GLY A 127 29.64 -9.75 27.99
CA GLY A 127 30.42 -9.72 29.21
C GLY A 127 31.39 -10.91 29.34
N THR A 128 31.99 -10.99 30.53
CA THR A 128 33.00 -12.01 30.83
C THR A 128 32.50 -13.13 31.75
N ARG A 129 31.27 -13.05 32.21
CA ARG A 129 30.61 -14.03 33.09
C ARG A 129 29.33 -14.54 32.47
N VAL A 130 28.90 -15.73 32.88
CA VAL A 130 27.57 -16.25 32.55
C VAL A 130 26.52 -15.28 33.10
N GLN A 131 25.58 -14.89 32.26
CA GLN A 131 24.44 -14.01 32.61
C GLN A 131 23.15 -14.83 32.57
N GLN A 132 22.38 -14.83 33.66
CA GLN A 132 21.06 -15.41 33.67
C GLN A 132 20.04 -14.35 33.26
N VAL A 133 19.33 -14.59 32.17
CA VAL A 133 18.23 -13.74 31.70
C VAL A 133 16.91 -14.48 31.92
N ARG A 134 16.00 -13.84 32.64
CA ARG A 134 14.62 -14.31 32.80
C ARG A 134 13.71 -13.52 31.86
N ILE A 135 12.94 -14.24 31.07
CA ILE A 135 12.06 -13.67 30.02
C ILE A 135 10.62 -14.03 30.39
N PHE A 136 9.75 -13.04 30.49
CA PHE A 136 8.37 -13.16 30.88
C PHE A 136 7.43 -12.71 29.77
N PRO A 137 7.22 -13.51 28.71
CA PRO A 137 6.19 -13.24 27.74
C PRO A 137 4.81 -13.50 28.34
N TRP A 138 3.85 -12.64 27.97
CA TRP A 138 2.46 -12.83 28.31
C TRP A 138 1.55 -12.45 27.16
N ALA A 139 0.36 -13.03 27.14
CA ALA A 139 -0.57 -12.92 26.03
C ALA A 139 -2.02 -12.89 26.49
N LEU A 140 -2.85 -12.18 25.74
CA LEU A 140 -4.30 -12.20 25.88
C LEU A 140 -4.90 -13.12 24.79
N LEU A 141 -5.45 -14.27 25.24
CA LEU A 141 -5.83 -15.40 24.40
C LEU A 141 -7.33 -15.41 24.09
N ILE A 142 -7.84 -14.38 23.43
CA ILE A 142 -9.26 -14.31 23.07
C ILE A 142 -9.47 -13.75 21.67
N GLY A 143 -10.70 -14.00 21.15
CA GLY A 143 -11.21 -13.40 19.92
C GLY A 143 -12.23 -12.29 20.18
N GLN A 144 -12.25 -11.34 19.28
CA GLN A 144 -13.22 -10.25 19.24
C GLN A 144 -13.42 -9.78 17.81
N ARG A 145 -14.67 -9.60 17.40
CA ARG A 145 -14.95 -8.87 16.16
C ARG A 145 -14.45 -7.44 16.26
N PHE A 146 -13.96 -6.88 15.17
CA PHE A 146 -13.50 -5.50 15.13
C PHE A 146 -14.61 -4.52 15.56
N TYR A 147 -15.85 -4.77 15.10
CA TYR A 147 -17.05 -4.03 15.47
C TYR A 147 -18.05 -4.89 16.27
N GLY A 148 -17.61 -5.93 16.97
CA GLY A 148 -18.50 -6.89 17.58
C GLY A 148 -18.17 -7.22 19.04
N GLU A 149 -19.06 -8.03 19.61
CA GLU A 149 -18.91 -8.52 20.98
C GLU A 149 -17.73 -9.48 21.11
N PRO A 150 -17.01 -9.44 22.25
CA PRO A 150 -15.98 -10.40 22.53
C PRO A 150 -16.56 -11.82 22.66
N GLU A 151 -15.74 -12.81 22.39
CA GLU A 151 -16.05 -14.20 22.60
C GLU A 151 -16.37 -14.44 24.09
N LYS A 152 -17.57 -14.97 24.40
CA LYS A 152 -18.11 -14.96 25.79
C LYS A 152 -17.60 -16.10 26.63
N GLN A 153 -17.40 -17.28 26.03
CA GLN A 153 -16.99 -18.48 26.76
C GLN A 153 -15.68 -19.00 26.17
N VAL A 154 -14.59 -18.70 26.85
CA VAL A 154 -13.25 -19.15 26.45
C VAL A 154 -12.69 -20.03 27.57
N ARG A 155 -12.17 -21.19 27.19
CA ARG A 155 -11.42 -22.06 28.10
C ARG A 155 -9.96 -22.14 27.67
N ALA A 156 -9.07 -22.40 28.57
CA ALA A 156 -7.68 -22.69 28.28
C ALA A 156 -7.20 -23.97 28.92
N THR A 157 -6.30 -24.62 28.22
CA THR A 157 -5.54 -25.75 28.73
C THR A 157 -4.06 -25.52 28.56
N THR A 158 -3.27 -25.97 29.54
CA THR A 158 -1.81 -25.86 29.47
C THR A 158 -1.20 -27.23 29.18
N GLY A 159 -0.26 -27.20 28.22
CA GLY A 159 0.68 -28.31 28.03
C GLY A 159 2.06 -27.93 28.56
N GLU A 160 3.04 -28.75 28.29
CA GLU A 160 4.40 -28.56 28.78
C GLU A 160 5.09 -27.29 28.25
N ARG A 161 4.73 -26.87 27.02
CA ARG A 161 5.33 -25.75 26.30
C ARG A 161 4.29 -24.77 25.72
N PHE A 162 3.03 -25.15 25.71
CA PHE A 162 1.99 -24.43 24.99
C PHE A 162 0.75 -24.20 25.83
N ILE A 163 0.11 -23.08 25.61
CA ILE A 163 -1.24 -22.77 26.10
C ILE A 163 -2.19 -22.87 24.92
N ARG A 164 -3.26 -23.65 25.09
CA ARG A 164 -4.38 -23.73 24.15
C ARG A 164 -5.54 -22.94 24.72
N SER A 165 -6.04 -22.00 23.97
CA SER A 165 -7.31 -21.32 24.24
C SER A 165 -8.37 -21.81 23.26
N PHE A 166 -9.57 -22.05 23.78
CA PHE A 166 -10.66 -22.61 23.00
C PHE A 166 -11.95 -21.85 23.30
N GLY A 167 -12.63 -21.38 22.25
CA GLY A 167 -13.95 -20.76 22.34
C GLY A 167 -15.05 -21.81 22.28
N GLU A 168 -15.85 -21.93 23.34
CA GLU A 168 -16.90 -22.97 23.42
C GLU A 168 -18.00 -22.79 22.39
N GLU A 169 -18.39 -21.53 22.12
CA GLU A 169 -19.46 -21.23 21.16
C GLU A 169 -18.96 -21.27 19.73
N THR A 170 -17.72 -20.82 19.47
CA THR A 170 -17.13 -20.70 18.13
C THR A 170 -16.43 -21.96 17.68
N GLY A 171 -15.96 -22.78 18.60
CA GLY A 171 -15.06 -23.88 18.30
C GLY A 171 -13.64 -23.49 17.94
N TRP A 172 -13.30 -22.22 18.00
CA TRP A 172 -12.00 -21.70 17.57
C TRP A 172 -10.89 -22.00 18.55
N VAL A 173 -9.75 -22.40 18.01
CA VAL A 173 -8.58 -22.80 18.78
C VAL A 173 -7.43 -21.86 18.52
N ARG A 174 -6.80 -21.40 19.59
CA ARG A 174 -5.55 -20.62 19.56
C ARG A 174 -4.48 -21.37 20.32
N TRP A 175 -3.34 -21.56 19.71
CA TRP A 175 -2.17 -22.13 20.34
C TRP A 175 -1.10 -21.06 20.45
N TRP A 176 -0.55 -20.88 21.64
CA TRP A 176 0.54 -19.98 21.91
C TRP A 176 1.64 -20.69 22.68
N GLY A 177 2.91 -20.42 22.34
CA GLY A 177 4.00 -21.01 23.05
C GLY A 177 5.38 -20.68 22.53
N GLY A 178 6.37 -21.32 23.14
CA GLY A 178 7.78 -21.07 22.88
C GLY A 178 8.56 -22.27 22.36
N SER A 179 9.69 -21.99 21.69
CA SER A 179 10.61 -23.01 21.20
C SER A 179 11.30 -23.79 22.32
N ARG A 180 11.28 -23.29 23.55
CA ARG A 180 11.89 -23.91 24.74
C ARG A 180 10.81 -24.30 25.78
N LYS A 181 11.15 -25.21 26.66
CA LYS A 181 10.32 -25.50 27.83
C LYS A 181 10.41 -24.33 28.80
N PRO A 182 9.28 -23.71 29.20
CA PRO A 182 9.29 -22.67 30.21
C PRO A 182 9.61 -23.24 31.62
N HIS A 183 10.18 -22.40 32.47
CA HIS A 183 10.37 -22.71 33.88
C HIS A 183 9.04 -22.73 34.66
N ALA A 184 8.15 -21.78 34.30
CA ALA A 184 6.82 -21.72 34.85
C ALA A 184 5.79 -21.37 33.78
N VAL A 185 4.56 -21.85 33.94
CA VAL A 185 3.41 -21.55 33.06
C VAL A 185 2.26 -21.08 33.95
N VAL A 186 1.70 -19.92 33.58
CA VAL A 186 0.56 -19.33 34.30
C VAL A 186 -0.58 -19.13 33.31
N VAL A 187 -1.75 -19.71 33.65
CA VAL A 187 -3.02 -19.48 32.95
C VAL A 187 -4.05 -19.10 33.97
N ALA A 188 -4.65 -17.94 33.79
CA ALA A 188 -5.63 -17.48 34.75
C ALA A 188 -6.64 -16.54 34.09
N LEU A 189 -7.81 -16.39 34.72
CA LEU A 189 -8.67 -15.25 34.49
C LEU A 189 -7.97 -13.97 35.00
N ARG A 190 -8.28 -12.81 34.44
CA ARG A 190 -7.61 -11.54 34.74
C ARG A 190 -7.36 -11.29 36.24
N GLU A 191 -8.36 -11.49 37.06
CA GLU A 191 -8.29 -11.27 38.52
C GLU A 191 -7.35 -12.23 39.25
N GLN A 192 -7.22 -13.46 38.74
CA GLN A 192 -6.31 -14.46 39.29
C GLN A 192 -4.87 -14.25 38.89
N ILE A 193 -4.61 -13.65 37.74
CA ILE A 193 -3.25 -13.25 37.31
C ILE A 193 -2.69 -12.17 38.23
N LEU A 194 -3.52 -11.20 38.60
CA LEU A 194 -3.12 -10.19 39.58
C LEU A 194 -2.60 -10.83 40.86
N GLN A 195 -3.38 -11.77 41.40
CA GLN A 195 -3.01 -12.44 42.63
C GLN A 195 -1.78 -13.33 42.51
N LEU A 196 -1.65 -14.06 41.41
CA LEU A 196 -0.50 -14.92 41.16
C LEU A 196 0.77 -14.12 40.83
N ALA A 197 0.68 -13.07 40.03
CA ALA A 197 1.80 -12.18 39.74
C ALA A 197 2.31 -11.45 40.99
N MET A 198 1.41 -11.07 41.88
CA MET A 198 1.73 -10.44 43.15
C MET A 198 2.29 -11.43 44.18
N MET A 199 1.77 -12.68 44.26
CA MET A 199 2.16 -13.69 45.25
C MET A 199 3.44 -14.42 44.91
N GLU A 200 3.71 -14.74 43.65
CA GLU A 200 4.81 -15.58 43.24
C GLU A 200 6.02 -14.83 42.66
N GLY A 201 5.92 -13.51 42.50
CA GLY A 201 7.00 -12.73 41.89
C GLY A 201 7.29 -13.08 40.43
N THR A 202 6.44 -13.88 39.81
CA THR A 202 6.61 -14.40 38.43
C THR A 202 6.61 -13.30 37.40
N LEU A 203 5.90 -12.21 37.66
CA LEU A 203 5.88 -10.99 36.87
C LEU A 203 6.59 -9.81 37.56
N GLY A 204 7.37 -10.11 38.64
CA GLY A 204 8.15 -9.07 39.30
C GLY A 204 7.48 -8.36 40.47
N GLY A 205 6.76 -9.08 41.31
CA GLY A 205 6.42 -8.78 42.72
C GLY A 205 5.83 -7.41 43.11
N GLN A 206 5.84 -6.41 42.26
CA GLN A 206 5.32 -5.06 42.52
C GLN A 206 4.53 -4.45 41.36
N ALA A 207 4.35 -5.17 40.27
CA ALA A 207 3.58 -4.65 39.17
C ALA A 207 2.08 -4.74 39.50
N SER A 208 1.42 -3.61 39.61
CA SER A 208 -0.02 -3.58 39.51
C SER A 208 -0.44 -3.96 38.09
N LEU A 209 -1.61 -4.55 37.91
CA LEU A 209 -2.15 -4.82 36.58
C LEU A 209 -2.29 -3.53 35.75
N ASP A 210 -2.46 -2.41 36.40
CA ASP A 210 -2.52 -1.09 35.82
C ASP A 210 -1.21 -0.68 35.16
N GLU A 211 -0.06 -1.15 35.67
CA GLU A 211 1.25 -0.95 35.02
C GLU A 211 1.49 -1.91 33.85
N VAL A 212 0.91 -3.09 33.89
CA VAL A 212 1.02 -4.09 32.80
C VAL A 212 0.00 -3.83 31.70
N THR A 213 -1.11 -3.14 31.98
CA THR A 213 -2.29 -3.17 31.13
C THR A 213 -3.15 -1.91 31.02
N PRO A 214 -2.63 -0.70 30.78
CA PRO A 214 -3.54 0.41 30.51
C PRO A 214 -4.52 0.11 29.37
N GLN A 215 -4.11 -0.71 28.41
CA GLN A 215 -4.92 -1.12 27.24
C GLN A 215 -5.81 -2.36 27.51
N LEU A 216 -5.53 -3.12 28.54
CA LEU A 216 -6.33 -4.29 28.91
C LEU A 216 -7.45 -3.96 29.88
N ALA A 217 -7.43 -2.80 30.52
CA ALA A 217 -8.47 -2.33 31.43
C ALA A 217 -9.84 -2.15 30.75
N GLU A 218 -9.87 -1.87 29.48
CA GLU A 218 -11.10 -1.75 28.68
C GLU A 218 -11.74 -3.10 28.33
N PHE A 219 -11.01 -4.19 28.51
CA PHE A 219 -11.48 -5.50 28.11
C PHE A 219 -12.17 -6.24 29.26
N ALA A 220 -13.37 -6.73 29.02
CA ALA A 220 -14.28 -7.36 30.01
C ALA A 220 -13.71 -8.60 30.72
N SER A 221 -14.33 -8.92 31.83
CA SER A 221 -13.95 -9.88 32.91
C SER A 221 -13.82 -11.38 32.53
N SER A 222 -14.10 -11.77 31.28
CA SER A 222 -14.10 -13.18 30.83
C SER A 222 -12.87 -13.64 30.06
N ARG A 223 -11.78 -12.89 30.09
CA ARG A 223 -10.64 -13.07 29.20
C ARG A 223 -9.49 -13.82 29.82
N ILE A 224 -8.90 -14.74 29.04
CA ILE A 224 -7.83 -15.61 29.50
C ILE A 224 -6.47 -14.98 29.23
N PHE A 225 -5.72 -14.83 30.30
CA PHE A 225 -4.32 -14.50 30.28
C PHE A 225 -3.45 -15.76 30.29
N GLY A 226 -2.43 -15.80 29.43
CA GLY A 226 -1.35 -16.75 29.49
C GLY A 226 -0.02 -16.06 29.70
N ALA A 227 0.82 -16.60 30.57
CA ALA A 227 2.18 -16.12 30.79
C ALA A 227 3.15 -17.28 30.95
N PHE A 228 4.37 -17.08 30.49
CA PHE A 228 5.49 -17.99 30.68
C PHE A 228 6.63 -17.31 31.44
N GLU A 229 7.42 -18.10 32.16
CA GLU A 229 8.74 -17.69 32.60
C GLU A 229 9.78 -18.59 31.91
N TYR A 230 10.71 -18.01 31.20
CA TYR A 230 11.91 -18.68 30.66
C TYR A 230 13.13 -18.22 31.42
N ARG A 231 14.02 -19.16 31.79
CA ARG A 231 15.34 -18.87 32.37
C ARG A 231 16.40 -19.34 31.39
N ILE A 232 17.23 -18.43 30.98
CA ILE A 232 18.26 -18.67 29.97
C ILE A 232 19.60 -18.21 30.53
N ASP A 233 20.54 -19.16 30.70
CA ASP A 233 21.90 -18.85 31.04
C ASP A 233 22.71 -18.66 29.75
N VAL A 234 23.30 -17.48 29.57
CA VAL A 234 24.03 -17.09 28.38
C VAL A 234 25.50 -16.97 28.74
N ALA A 235 26.35 -17.82 28.14
CA ALA A 235 27.79 -17.81 28.37
C ALA A 235 28.47 -16.54 27.78
N PRO A 236 29.67 -16.18 28.23
CA PRO A 236 30.40 -15.04 27.67
C PRO A 236 30.62 -15.15 26.17
N GLY A 237 30.25 -14.10 25.44
CA GLY A 237 30.35 -14.04 23.98
C GLY A 237 29.27 -14.81 23.22
N GLU A 238 28.46 -15.60 23.91
CA GLU A 238 27.42 -16.44 23.28
C GLU A 238 26.11 -15.69 23.03
N ARG A 239 25.29 -16.31 22.16
CA ARG A 239 23.93 -15.86 21.85
C ARG A 239 22.95 -17.00 22.06
N GLU A 240 21.83 -16.69 22.66
CA GLU A 240 20.72 -17.60 22.86
C GLU A 240 19.42 -17.07 22.26
N THR A 241 18.67 -17.94 21.60
CA THR A 241 17.42 -17.57 20.92
C THR A 241 16.22 -18.25 21.57
N LEU A 242 15.18 -17.48 21.84
CA LEU A 242 13.83 -17.95 22.19
C LEU A 242 12.86 -17.48 21.12
N ARG A 243 12.16 -18.41 20.45
CA ARG A 243 11.05 -18.09 19.56
C ARG A 243 9.74 -18.25 20.31
N LEU A 244 8.84 -17.30 20.13
CA LEU A 244 7.47 -17.31 20.61
C LEU A 244 6.55 -17.18 19.40
N ALA A 245 5.50 -18.00 19.33
CA ALA A 245 4.59 -17.95 18.22
C ALA A 245 3.14 -18.18 18.64
N VAL A 246 2.23 -17.68 17.83
CA VAL A 246 0.80 -17.97 17.87
C VAL A 246 0.40 -18.65 16.58
N VAL A 247 -0.51 -19.62 16.69
CA VAL A 247 -1.25 -20.20 15.56
C VAL A 247 -2.72 -20.25 15.91
N PHE A 248 -3.57 -19.89 14.96
CA PHE A 248 -5.02 -19.93 15.09
C PHE A 248 -5.63 -20.89 14.07
N HIS A 249 -6.74 -21.55 14.49
CA HIS A 249 -7.53 -22.40 13.61
C HIS A 249 -9.03 -22.23 13.89
N LYS A 250 -9.79 -21.80 12.87
CA LYS A 250 -11.23 -21.50 13.01
C LYS A 250 -12.14 -22.74 13.19
N ASP A 251 -11.71 -23.91 12.67
CA ASP A 251 -12.52 -25.12 12.68
C ASP A 251 -12.33 -25.94 13.98
N GLY A 252 -11.65 -25.38 14.97
CA GLY A 252 -11.42 -26.06 16.26
C GLY A 252 -10.50 -27.28 16.17
N ASP A 253 -9.78 -27.43 15.08
CA ASP A 253 -8.94 -28.58 14.80
C ASP A 253 -7.61 -28.51 15.57
N ASP A 254 -7.23 -29.61 16.20
CA ASP A 254 -5.96 -29.76 16.92
C ASP A 254 -4.73 -29.83 15.97
N HIS A 255 -4.92 -29.85 14.65
CA HIS A 255 -3.83 -29.77 13.66
C HIS A 255 -2.97 -28.50 13.79
N SER A 256 -3.54 -27.43 14.32
CA SER A 256 -2.83 -26.17 14.57
C SER A 256 -1.64 -26.31 15.54
N LYS A 257 -1.66 -27.27 16.47
CA LYS A 257 -0.52 -27.52 17.37
C LYS A 257 0.72 -28.04 16.61
N PRO A 258 0.63 -29.04 15.72
CA PRO A 258 1.76 -29.44 14.88
C PRO A 258 2.29 -28.30 14.01
N VAL A 259 1.43 -27.43 13.49
CA VAL A 259 1.83 -26.24 12.73
C VAL A 259 2.60 -25.25 13.62
N LEU A 260 2.18 -25.03 14.86
CA LEU A 260 2.92 -24.21 15.81
C LEU A 260 4.31 -24.81 16.11
N GLU A 261 4.36 -26.13 16.35
CA GLU A 261 5.64 -26.82 16.62
C GLU A 261 6.59 -26.74 15.42
N GLN A 262 6.08 -26.90 14.21
CA GLN A 262 6.84 -26.73 12.98
C GLN A 262 7.38 -25.31 12.85
N LEU A 263 6.54 -24.31 13.03
CA LEU A 263 6.91 -22.90 12.93
C LEU A 263 7.98 -22.51 13.95
N LEU A 264 7.88 -22.99 15.19
CA LEU A 264 8.87 -22.74 16.23
C LEU A 264 10.20 -23.46 15.98
N ALA A 265 10.17 -24.58 15.27
CA ALA A 265 11.36 -25.37 14.91
C ALA A 265 12.01 -24.91 13.60
N ASP A 266 11.31 -24.16 12.77
CA ASP A 266 11.82 -23.72 11.45
C ASP A 266 12.83 -22.57 11.61
N PRO A 267 14.14 -22.81 11.38
CA PRO A 267 15.14 -21.77 11.51
C PRO A 267 15.09 -20.76 10.36
N ASP A 268 14.45 -21.10 9.25
CA ASP A 268 14.46 -20.36 7.99
C ASP A 268 13.22 -19.49 7.79
N ALA A 269 12.23 -19.56 8.68
CA ALA A 269 10.96 -18.86 8.52
C ALA A 269 11.11 -17.33 8.31
N LEU A 270 12.04 -16.70 9.03
CA LEU A 270 12.34 -15.27 8.82
C LEU A 270 13.04 -15.03 7.48
N ALA A 271 14.02 -15.87 7.12
CA ALA A 271 14.75 -15.75 5.86
C ALA A 271 13.84 -16.03 4.64
N GLU A 272 12.90 -16.97 4.74
CA GLU A 272 11.89 -17.23 3.71
C GLU A 272 10.96 -16.00 3.55
N THR A 273 10.59 -15.36 4.67
CA THR A 273 9.79 -14.12 4.67
C THR A 273 10.55 -12.98 4.01
N GLU A 274 11.81 -12.77 4.37
CA GLU A 274 12.69 -11.79 3.72
C GLU A 274 12.81 -12.05 2.22
N ALA A 275 13.07 -13.29 1.81
CA ALA A 275 13.20 -13.68 0.41
C ALA A 275 11.90 -13.46 -0.39
N TYR A 276 10.73 -13.65 0.23
CA TYR A 276 9.45 -13.34 -0.39
C TYR A 276 9.34 -11.84 -0.72
N TYR A 277 9.59 -10.98 0.27
CA TYR A 277 9.54 -9.53 0.07
C TYR A 277 10.62 -9.05 -0.89
N ALA A 278 11.85 -9.53 -0.77
CA ALA A 278 12.96 -9.16 -1.67
C ALA A 278 12.59 -9.46 -3.14
N ARG A 279 12.05 -10.65 -3.42
CA ARG A 279 11.60 -11.02 -4.76
C ARG A 279 10.47 -10.12 -5.27
N LYS A 280 9.46 -9.84 -4.45
CA LYS A 280 8.30 -9.02 -4.85
C LYS A 280 8.64 -7.54 -4.99
N LEU A 281 9.48 -7.00 -4.12
CA LEU A 281 9.94 -5.63 -4.19
C LEU A 281 10.98 -5.42 -5.31
N GLY A 282 11.62 -6.50 -5.78
CA GLY A 282 12.53 -6.48 -6.91
C GLY A 282 11.85 -6.23 -8.26
N ASP A 283 10.55 -6.55 -8.41
CA ASP A 283 9.77 -6.23 -9.62
C ASP A 283 9.23 -4.79 -9.54
N ALA A 284 9.09 -4.13 -10.70
CA ALA A 284 8.66 -2.72 -10.82
C ALA A 284 9.42 -1.79 -9.84
N ARG A 285 10.75 -1.84 -9.90
CA ARG A 285 11.58 -0.84 -9.21
C ARG A 285 11.63 0.41 -10.06
N PHE A 286 11.20 1.51 -9.50
CA PHE A 286 11.35 2.82 -10.12
C PHE A 286 12.50 3.55 -9.45
N LEU A 287 13.46 3.98 -10.25
CA LEU A 287 14.65 4.70 -9.82
C LEU A 287 14.61 6.12 -10.38
N THR A 288 14.78 7.07 -9.50
CA THR A 288 14.74 8.51 -9.81
C THR A 288 15.91 9.21 -9.12
N PRO A 289 16.25 10.44 -9.47
CA PRO A 289 17.21 11.23 -8.72
C PRO A 289 16.81 11.55 -7.29
N SER A 290 15.53 11.32 -6.90
CA SER A 290 15.05 11.58 -5.55
C SER A 290 15.05 10.33 -4.68
N PRO A 291 15.93 10.24 -3.66
CA PRO A 291 15.92 9.10 -2.74
C PRO A 291 14.63 9.00 -1.92
N VAL A 292 13.92 10.10 -1.71
CA VAL A 292 12.62 10.12 -1.02
C VAL A 292 11.57 9.38 -1.86
N VAL A 293 11.48 9.70 -3.16
CA VAL A 293 10.56 9.02 -4.08
C VAL A 293 10.91 7.54 -4.19
N ASN A 294 12.19 7.20 -4.30
CA ASN A 294 12.63 5.81 -4.43
C ASN A 294 12.25 4.97 -3.19
N ARG A 295 12.45 5.50 -1.96
CA ARG A 295 11.96 4.84 -0.75
C ARG A 295 10.45 4.73 -0.72
N GLY A 296 9.74 5.79 -1.13
CA GLY A 296 8.28 5.79 -1.24
C GLY A 296 7.75 4.64 -2.09
N VAL A 297 8.38 4.38 -3.23
CA VAL A 297 8.03 3.26 -4.12
C VAL A 297 8.20 1.89 -3.42
N VAL A 298 9.32 1.69 -2.72
CA VAL A 298 9.56 0.44 -2.00
C VAL A 298 8.50 0.20 -0.93
N TRP A 299 8.24 1.21 -0.11
CA TRP A 299 7.28 1.08 0.99
C TRP A 299 5.82 1.07 0.53
N ALA A 300 5.48 1.73 -0.58
CA ALA A 300 4.18 1.60 -1.23
C ALA A 300 3.89 0.13 -1.56
N LYS A 301 4.81 -0.53 -2.25
CA LYS A 301 4.69 -1.96 -2.56
C LYS A 301 4.65 -2.83 -1.31
N ALA A 302 5.49 -2.56 -0.31
CA ALA A 302 5.49 -3.29 0.96
C ALA A 302 4.13 -3.18 1.67
N ASN A 303 3.53 -1.98 1.69
CA ASN A 303 2.20 -1.76 2.28
C ASN A 303 1.12 -2.53 1.51
N MET A 304 1.18 -2.51 0.17
CA MET A 304 0.26 -3.28 -0.68
C MET A 304 0.39 -4.79 -0.46
N LEU A 305 1.61 -5.32 -0.35
CA LEU A 305 1.85 -6.76 -0.10
C LEU A 305 1.27 -7.24 1.23
N ARG A 306 1.29 -6.38 2.26
CA ARG A 306 0.78 -6.72 3.60
C ARG A 306 -0.74 -6.90 3.62
N VAL A 307 -1.47 -6.27 2.69
CA VAL A 307 -2.94 -6.24 2.68
C VAL A 307 -3.57 -7.20 1.66
N ILE A 308 -2.77 -7.90 0.89
CA ILE A 308 -3.26 -8.99 0.04
C ILE A 308 -3.77 -10.12 0.92
N LYS A 309 -5.03 -10.51 0.74
CA LYS A 309 -5.67 -11.60 1.48
C LYS A 309 -6.39 -12.57 0.56
N GLU A 310 -6.30 -13.84 0.92
CA GLU A 310 -7.14 -14.90 0.37
C GLU A 310 -8.33 -15.12 1.30
N TYR A 311 -9.43 -14.42 1.00
CA TYR A 311 -10.69 -14.57 1.72
C TYR A 311 -11.46 -15.80 1.23
N PRO A 312 -12.49 -16.28 1.97
CA PRO A 312 -13.40 -17.32 1.48
C PRO A 312 -14.06 -16.98 0.12
N GLN A 313 -14.30 -15.70 -0.16
CA GLN A 313 -14.89 -15.24 -1.42
C GLN A 313 -13.88 -15.05 -2.57
N GLY A 314 -12.60 -15.08 -2.28
CA GLY A 314 -11.53 -14.89 -3.25
C GLY A 314 -10.46 -13.91 -2.79
N TRP A 315 -9.54 -13.59 -3.69
CA TRP A 315 -8.46 -12.67 -3.43
C TRP A 315 -8.94 -11.22 -3.41
N GLY A 316 -8.43 -10.44 -2.48
CA GLY A 316 -8.71 -9.02 -2.40
C GLY A 316 -7.76 -8.27 -1.47
N SER A 317 -7.83 -6.95 -1.52
CA SER A 317 -7.13 -6.03 -0.62
C SER A 317 -8.13 -5.09 0.04
N THR A 318 -7.87 -4.72 1.28
CA THR A 318 -8.67 -3.73 2.00
C THR A 318 -7.83 -2.49 2.31
N ASN A 319 -8.45 -1.30 2.19
CA ASN A 319 -7.82 -0.07 2.67
C ASN A 319 -7.97 0.12 4.18
N SER A 320 -8.90 -0.58 4.81
CA SER A 320 -9.17 -0.47 6.25
C SER A 320 -8.75 -1.72 7.02
N PRO A 321 -7.43 -2.10 7.04
CA PRO A 321 -7.01 -3.24 7.82
C PRO A 321 -7.15 -2.95 9.33
N PRO A 322 -7.62 -3.89 10.15
CA PRO A 322 -8.08 -5.23 9.77
C PRO A 322 -9.58 -5.24 9.43
N SER A 323 -9.95 -5.66 8.22
CA SER A 323 -11.35 -5.77 7.76
C SER A 323 -11.47 -6.74 6.58
N ASP A 324 -12.65 -7.35 6.44
CA ASP A 324 -13.04 -8.12 5.25
C ASP A 324 -13.90 -7.31 4.26
N ILE A 325 -14.02 -6.01 4.48
CA ILE A 325 -14.74 -5.10 3.58
C ILE A 325 -13.84 -4.79 2.37
N LEU A 326 -14.19 -5.33 1.21
CA LEU A 326 -13.51 -5.10 -0.04
C LEU A 326 -14.32 -4.07 -0.83
N VAL A 327 -13.86 -2.83 -0.84
CA VAL A 327 -14.53 -1.70 -1.48
C VAL A 327 -14.15 -1.66 -2.95
N SER A 328 -15.11 -1.44 -3.83
CA SER A 328 -14.90 -1.43 -5.28
C SER A 328 -14.03 -0.25 -5.73
N ARG A 329 -14.31 0.94 -5.24
CA ARG A 329 -13.49 2.14 -5.44
C ARG A 329 -12.03 1.90 -5.07
N ASP A 330 -11.81 1.36 -3.87
CA ASP A 330 -10.46 1.06 -3.38
C ASP A 330 -9.78 0.03 -4.30
N THR A 331 -10.51 -1.02 -4.66
CA THR A 331 -10.01 -2.09 -5.55
C THR A 331 -9.61 -1.54 -6.91
N SER A 332 -10.38 -0.62 -7.49
CA SER A 332 -10.07 0.00 -8.77
C SER A 332 -8.74 0.76 -8.74
N TRP A 333 -8.47 1.49 -7.65
CA TRP A 333 -7.19 2.18 -7.48
C TRP A 333 -6.06 1.23 -7.04
N PHE A 334 -6.35 0.16 -6.32
CA PHE A 334 -5.36 -0.90 -6.06
C PHE A 334 -4.87 -1.55 -7.35
N VAL A 335 -5.75 -1.81 -8.29
CA VAL A 335 -5.41 -2.36 -9.62
C VAL A 335 -4.36 -1.48 -10.32
N HIS A 336 -4.52 -0.16 -10.31
CA HIS A 336 -3.55 0.77 -10.90
C HIS A 336 -2.13 0.64 -10.30
N GLY A 337 -2.02 0.27 -9.03
CA GLY A 337 -0.72 0.00 -8.41
C GLY A 337 -0.21 -1.43 -8.64
N TYR A 338 -1.08 -2.45 -8.47
CA TYR A 338 -0.67 -3.85 -8.58
C TYR A 338 -0.28 -4.27 -10.00
N ASP A 339 -0.87 -3.70 -11.02
CA ASP A 339 -0.62 -4.09 -12.41
C ASP A 339 0.86 -4.02 -12.81
N TYR A 340 1.64 -3.14 -12.20
CA TYR A 340 3.07 -3.01 -12.49
C TYR A 340 3.92 -4.19 -11.97
N PHE A 341 3.46 -4.92 -10.92
CA PHE A 341 4.27 -5.97 -10.30
C PHE A 341 3.50 -7.25 -9.91
N LEU A 342 2.17 -7.22 -9.88
CA LEU A 342 1.30 -8.34 -9.50
C LEU A 342 0.02 -8.40 -10.37
N PRO A 343 0.10 -8.40 -11.71
CA PRO A 343 -1.08 -8.29 -12.57
C PRO A 343 -2.09 -9.43 -12.37
N GLN A 344 -1.65 -10.63 -11.99
CA GLN A 344 -2.58 -11.72 -11.71
C GLN A 344 -3.46 -11.42 -10.50
N PHE A 345 -2.92 -10.78 -9.47
CA PHE A 345 -3.73 -10.35 -8.32
C PHE A 345 -4.73 -9.25 -8.70
N SER A 346 -4.33 -8.31 -9.57
CA SER A 346 -5.26 -7.32 -10.13
C SER A 346 -6.45 -7.98 -10.83
N ARG A 347 -6.17 -8.98 -11.68
CA ARG A 347 -7.21 -9.76 -12.34
C ARG A 347 -8.15 -10.40 -11.34
N ASP A 348 -7.62 -11.13 -10.35
CA ASP A 348 -8.41 -11.83 -9.35
C ASP A 348 -9.32 -10.87 -8.58
N ALA A 349 -8.84 -9.65 -8.27
CA ALA A 349 -9.59 -8.60 -7.61
C ALA A 349 -10.69 -8.00 -8.51
N ILE A 350 -10.42 -7.76 -9.79
CA ILE A 350 -11.44 -7.35 -10.77
C ILE A 350 -12.53 -8.43 -10.89
N GLU A 351 -12.13 -9.70 -11.03
CA GLU A 351 -13.08 -10.82 -11.17
C GLU A 351 -13.95 -11.03 -9.92
N LEU A 352 -13.48 -10.65 -8.74
CA LEU A 352 -14.31 -10.65 -7.54
C LEU A 352 -15.55 -9.75 -7.73
N PHE A 353 -15.37 -8.54 -8.26
CA PHE A 353 -16.48 -7.61 -8.52
C PHE A 353 -17.30 -8.01 -9.74
N ASN A 354 -16.67 -8.52 -10.81
CA ASN A 354 -17.39 -9.07 -11.97
C ASN A 354 -18.42 -10.13 -11.56
N ARG A 355 -18.06 -11.04 -10.65
CA ARG A 355 -18.96 -12.07 -10.12
C ARG A 355 -20.06 -11.53 -9.20
N ASN A 356 -19.85 -10.36 -8.64
CA ASN A 356 -20.76 -9.75 -7.66
C ASN A 356 -21.59 -8.58 -8.21
N LEU A 357 -21.52 -8.30 -9.51
CA LEU A 357 -22.38 -7.29 -10.16
C LEU A 357 -23.85 -7.50 -9.82
N GLU A 358 -24.60 -6.41 -9.68
CA GLU A 358 -26.05 -6.50 -9.64
C GLU A 358 -26.60 -6.99 -11.00
N PRO A 359 -27.78 -7.64 -11.01
CA PRO A 359 -28.39 -8.09 -12.26
C PRO A 359 -28.57 -6.98 -13.31
N SER A 360 -28.69 -5.74 -12.86
CA SER A 360 -28.80 -4.53 -13.71
C SER A 360 -27.51 -4.18 -14.43
N GLY A 361 -26.35 -4.55 -13.91
CA GLY A 361 -25.00 -4.11 -14.30
C GLY A 361 -24.37 -3.11 -13.35
N GLN A 362 -25.05 -2.72 -12.28
CA GLN A 362 -24.48 -1.86 -11.24
C GLN A 362 -23.34 -2.58 -10.53
N VAL A 363 -22.24 -1.87 -10.34
CA VAL A 363 -21.14 -2.33 -9.49
C VAL A 363 -21.51 -2.09 -8.03
N VAL A 364 -21.27 -3.07 -7.17
CA VAL A 364 -21.56 -2.95 -5.74
C VAL A 364 -20.50 -2.11 -5.05
N GLU A 365 -20.89 -1.37 -4.02
CA GLU A 365 -19.96 -0.56 -3.22
C GLU A 365 -18.87 -1.42 -2.57
N TYR A 366 -19.28 -2.53 -1.93
CA TYR A 366 -18.33 -3.49 -1.38
C TYR A 366 -18.87 -4.92 -1.34
N VAL A 367 -17.92 -5.83 -1.22
CA VAL A 367 -18.16 -7.25 -0.94
C VAL A 367 -17.46 -7.63 0.37
N ARG A 368 -18.18 -8.34 1.27
CA ARG A 368 -17.55 -8.93 2.47
C ARG A 368 -16.77 -10.17 2.07
N GLY A 369 -15.48 -10.16 2.31
CA GLY A 369 -14.58 -11.26 1.94
C GLY A 369 -14.89 -12.59 2.63
N VAL A 370 -15.46 -12.56 3.84
CA VAL A 370 -15.78 -13.77 4.61
C VAL A 370 -17.08 -14.42 4.14
N ASN A 371 -18.16 -13.68 3.99
CA ASN A 371 -19.49 -14.24 3.79
C ASN A 371 -20.17 -13.86 2.46
N GLY A 372 -19.53 -13.00 1.64
CA GLY A 372 -20.07 -12.57 0.36
C GLY A 372 -21.25 -11.59 0.46
N TYR A 373 -21.53 -11.05 1.65
CA TYR A 373 -22.50 -9.95 1.74
C TYR A 373 -22.03 -8.79 0.89
N LYS A 374 -22.94 -8.20 0.13
CA LYS A 374 -22.67 -7.06 -0.76
C LYS A 374 -23.75 -6.00 -0.62
N THR A 375 -23.44 -4.79 -0.95
CA THR A 375 -24.38 -3.68 -0.90
C THR A 375 -24.04 -2.59 -1.91
N THR A 376 -25.07 -1.87 -2.35
CA THR A 376 -24.98 -0.61 -3.09
C THR A 376 -25.41 0.57 -2.21
N TYR A 377 -25.67 0.32 -0.92
CA TYR A 377 -26.32 1.27 0.00
C TYR A 377 -27.65 1.83 -0.50
N ASP A 378 -28.37 1.06 -1.33
CA ASP A 378 -29.59 1.48 -2.02
C ASP A 378 -29.41 2.71 -2.96
N LEU A 379 -28.15 3.04 -3.30
CA LEU A 379 -27.87 4.04 -4.32
C LEU A 379 -28.15 3.46 -5.71
N ASN A 380 -28.63 4.29 -6.61
CA ASN A 380 -28.79 3.88 -8.01
C ASN A 380 -27.45 3.88 -8.75
N ILE A 381 -26.51 4.73 -8.39
CA ILE A 381 -25.15 4.81 -8.94
C ILE A 381 -24.26 5.61 -7.99
N ASN A 382 -22.97 5.32 -8.04
CA ASN A 382 -21.88 6.06 -7.42
C ASN A 382 -20.62 5.94 -8.29
N ASP A 383 -19.45 6.37 -7.80
CA ASP A 383 -18.16 6.32 -8.48
C ASP A 383 -17.63 4.89 -8.71
N ASP A 384 -18.08 3.89 -7.95
CA ASP A 384 -17.67 2.49 -8.12
C ASP A 384 -17.90 1.97 -9.55
N THR A 385 -19.03 2.37 -10.14
CA THR A 385 -19.45 1.87 -11.47
C THR A 385 -18.53 2.33 -12.59
N PRO A 386 -18.22 3.63 -12.76
CA PRO A 386 -17.26 4.07 -13.77
C PRO A 386 -15.82 3.63 -13.47
N LEU A 387 -15.37 3.67 -12.21
CA LEU A 387 -14.01 3.29 -11.81
C LEU A 387 -13.70 1.83 -12.13
N HIS A 388 -14.68 0.94 -12.02
CA HIS A 388 -14.48 -0.46 -12.36
C HIS A 388 -14.15 -0.66 -13.85
N ILE A 389 -14.81 0.05 -14.76
CA ILE A 389 -14.48 0.03 -16.20
C ILE A 389 -13.08 0.60 -16.43
N ILE A 390 -12.72 1.68 -15.77
CA ILE A 390 -11.39 2.31 -15.88
C ILE A 390 -10.29 1.34 -15.43
N SER A 391 -10.52 0.60 -14.34
CA SER A 391 -9.57 -0.40 -13.85
C SER A 391 -9.40 -1.58 -14.83
N ILE A 392 -10.47 -2.00 -15.51
CA ILE A 392 -10.41 -3.04 -16.55
C ILE A 392 -9.55 -2.57 -17.73
N LEU A 393 -9.73 -1.33 -18.19
CA LEU A 393 -8.88 -0.76 -19.26
C LEU A 393 -7.42 -0.71 -18.83
N HIS A 394 -7.13 -0.22 -17.62
CA HIS A 394 -5.77 -0.13 -17.10
C HIS A 394 -5.10 -1.51 -17.06
N HIS A 395 -5.81 -2.50 -16.50
CA HIS A 395 -5.31 -3.87 -16.43
C HIS A 395 -5.02 -4.47 -17.81
N TYR A 396 -5.95 -4.30 -18.77
CA TYR A 396 -5.74 -4.76 -20.13
C TYR A 396 -4.51 -4.13 -20.78
N ASN A 397 -4.34 -2.81 -20.63
CA ASN A 397 -3.21 -2.08 -21.25
C ASN A 397 -1.84 -2.57 -20.78
N LEU A 398 -1.74 -3.07 -19.55
CA LEU A 398 -0.49 -3.63 -19.02
C LEU A 398 -0.34 -5.13 -19.27
N THR A 399 -1.43 -5.87 -19.43
CA THR A 399 -1.38 -7.33 -19.65
C THR A 399 -1.45 -7.73 -21.11
N LEU A 400 -2.16 -6.98 -21.94
CA LEU A 400 -2.47 -7.28 -23.35
C LEU A 400 -3.12 -8.67 -23.53
N ASP A 401 -3.92 -9.09 -22.54
CA ASP A 401 -4.61 -10.39 -22.58
C ASP A 401 -5.91 -10.28 -23.40
N ASP A 402 -5.78 -10.49 -24.70
CA ASP A 402 -6.91 -10.43 -25.65
C ASP A 402 -7.98 -11.50 -25.37
N GLU A 403 -7.60 -12.64 -24.79
CA GLU A 403 -8.56 -13.71 -24.46
C GLU A 403 -9.44 -13.25 -23.29
N TRP A 404 -8.84 -12.78 -22.24
CA TRP A 404 -9.56 -12.22 -21.11
C TRP A 404 -10.39 -10.99 -21.50
N LEU A 405 -9.88 -10.12 -22.36
CA LEU A 405 -10.66 -8.97 -22.82
C LEU A 405 -11.96 -9.40 -23.51
N ARG A 406 -11.90 -10.42 -24.39
CA ARG A 406 -13.11 -10.92 -25.05
C ARG A 406 -14.10 -11.55 -24.07
N GLU A 407 -13.61 -12.15 -22.98
CA GLU A 407 -14.47 -12.71 -21.92
C GLU A 407 -15.14 -11.60 -21.09
N VAL A 408 -14.40 -10.54 -20.70
CA VAL A 408 -14.90 -9.49 -19.82
C VAL A 408 -15.69 -8.40 -20.54
N PHE A 409 -15.46 -8.18 -21.84
CA PHE A 409 -16.06 -7.09 -22.61
C PHE A 409 -17.59 -7.07 -22.55
N PRO A 410 -18.33 -8.20 -22.64
CA PRO A 410 -19.78 -8.19 -22.47
C PRO A 410 -20.24 -7.64 -21.11
N LEU A 411 -19.45 -7.81 -20.05
CA LEU A 411 -19.73 -7.21 -18.73
C LEU A 411 -19.45 -5.71 -18.75
N VAL A 412 -18.37 -5.27 -19.39
CA VAL A 412 -18.08 -3.84 -19.59
C VAL A 412 -19.24 -3.14 -20.27
N VAL A 413 -19.76 -3.71 -21.37
CA VAL A 413 -20.96 -3.21 -22.09
C VAL A 413 -22.15 -3.12 -21.15
N LYS A 414 -22.41 -4.18 -20.36
CA LYS A 414 -23.52 -4.22 -19.40
C LYS A 414 -23.41 -3.12 -18.33
N ILE A 415 -22.21 -2.87 -17.80
CA ILE A 415 -21.93 -1.84 -16.81
C ILE A 415 -22.13 -0.45 -17.43
N ALA A 416 -21.57 -0.22 -18.62
CA ALA A 416 -21.69 1.05 -19.34
C ALA A 416 -23.17 1.35 -19.72
N ASP A 417 -23.92 0.34 -20.17
CA ASP A 417 -25.35 0.47 -20.45
C ASP A 417 -26.15 0.81 -19.20
N TYR A 418 -25.85 0.15 -18.08
CA TYR A 418 -26.47 0.50 -16.80
C TYR A 418 -26.21 1.97 -16.44
N MET A 419 -24.94 2.40 -16.52
CA MET A 419 -24.54 3.78 -16.22
C MET A 419 -25.33 4.78 -17.08
N LEU A 420 -25.50 4.52 -18.39
CA LEU A 420 -26.28 5.37 -19.29
C LEU A 420 -27.77 5.46 -18.91
N THR A 421 -28.35 4.42 -18.27
CA THR A 421 -29.74 4.46 -17.76
C THR A 421 -29.90 5.38 -16.55
N GLN A 422 -28.81 5.79 -15.91
CA GLN A 422 -28.84 6.67 -14.73
C GLN A 422 -28.75 8.16 -15.07
N ARG A 423 -28.90 8.55 -16.32
CA ARG A 423 -28.89 9.95 -16.75
C ARG A 423 -30.18 10.68 -16.33
N ASP A 424 -30.03 11.93 -15.96
CA ASP A 424 -31.12 12.87 -15.77
C ASP A 424 -31.62 13.49 -17.10
N GLY A 425 -32.57 14.40 -17.02
CA GLY A 425 -33.09 15.13 -18.18
C GLY A 425 -32.09 16.08 -18.85
N ASN A 426 -30.96 16.38 -18.23
CA ASN A 426 -29.85 17.18 -18.77
C ASN A 426 -28.77 16.34 -19.43
N GLY A 427 -28.86 15.01 -19.36
CA GLY A 427 -27.89 14.07 -19.88
C GLY A 427 -26.73 13.75 -18.92
N LEU A 428 -26.79 14.19 -17.67
CA LEU A 428 -25.79 13.95 -16.63
C LEU A 428 -26.08 12.66 -15.88
N ILE A 429 -25.05 11.95 -15.46
CA ILE A 429 -25.17 10.83 -14.52
C ILE A 429 -25.66 11.38 -13.17
N PHE A 430 -26.74 10.83 -12.66
CA PHE A 430 -27.49 11.39 -11.55
C PHE A 430 -27.65 10.39 -10.40
N CYS A 431 -26.98 10.66 -9.29
CA CYS A 431 -27.02 9.83 -8.09
C CYS A 431 -28.22 10.23 -7.20
N LYS A 432 -29.02 9.24 -6.82
CA LYS A 432 -30.16 9.43 -5.89
C LYS A 432 -29.74 8.91 -4.52
N ALA A 433 -29.22 9.81 -3.69
CA ALA A 433 -28.90 9.49 -2.30
C ALA A 433 -30.04 9.83 -1.35
N GLY A 434 -30.13 9.12 -0.23
CA GLY A 434 -31.22 9.27 0.75
C GLY A 434 -31.04 10.42 1.77
N GLY A 435 -30.01 11.27 1.61
CA GLY A 435 -29.75 12.42 2.49
C GLY A 435 -28.34 12.48 3.04
N VAL A 436 -28.03 13.59 3.73
CA VAL A 436 -26.70 13.89 4.28
C VAL A 436 -26.15 12.92 5.34
N ASP A 437 -27.00 12.11 5.94
CA ASP A 437 -26.61 11.15 6.99
C ASP A 437 -26.40 9.73 6.46
N MET A 438 -26.55 9.53 5.16
CA MET A 438 -26.30 8.22 4.59
C MET A 438 -24.78 8.01 4.47
N PHE A 439 -24.35 6.88 5.02
CA PHE A 439 -23.16 6.18 4.58
C PHE A 439 -23.37 5.67 3.14
N GLY A 440 -23.82 6.54 2.30
CA GLY A 440 -24.03 6.32 0.91
C GLY A 440 -23.02 7.16 0.22
N ILE A 441 -22.09 6.51 -0.18
CA ILE A 441 -20.86 6.92 -0.70
C ILE A 441 -21.11 7.22 -2.15
N THR A 442 -21.55 8.43 -2.39
CA THR A 442 -21.78 8.90 -3.75
C THR A 442 -20.47 9.22 -4.46
N SER A 443 -19.39 9.51 -3.71
CA SER A 443 -18.08 9.85 -4.23
C SER A 443 -16.96 9.35 -3.33
N TRP A 444 -15.69 9.58 -3.68
CA TRP A 444 -14.55 9.24 -2.85
C TRP A 444 -14.60 9.85 -1.43
N ARG A 445 -15.27 10.97 -1.28
CA ARG A 445 -15.42 11.68 0.00
C ARG A 445 -16.37 11.00 0.99
N ASN A 446 -17.06 9.96 0.61
CA ASN A 446 -18.07 9.31 1.43
C ASN A 446 -19.17 10.31 1.85
N ILE A 447 -19.10 10.79 3.08
CA ILE A 447 -20.03 11.79 3.62
C ILE A 447 -19.27 13.09 3.81
N ILE A 448 -19.77 14.17 3.21
CA ILE A 448 -19.31 15.52 3.54
C ILE A 448 -20.36 16.16 4.43
N PRO A 449 -20.08 16.34 5.74
CA PRO A 449 -21.01 17.05 6.61
C PRO A 449 -21.35 18.43 6.03
N TYR A 450 -22.59 18.86 6.13
CA TYR A 450 -23.12 20.14 5.67
C TYR A 450 -23.23 20.34 4.15
N TYR A 451 -22.72 19.44 3.34
CA TYR A 451 -22.92 19.41 1.90
C TYR A 451 -23.95 18.36 1.54
N THR A 452 -24.78 18.66 0.53
CA THR A 452 -25.67 17.66 -0.06
C THR A 452 -24.97 17.06 -1.27
N LEU A 453 -24.20 15.99 -1.06
CA LEU A 453 -23.44 15.34 -2.14
C LEU A 453 -24.30 14.26 -2.79
N ASP A 454 -25.21 14.68 -3.66
CA ASP A 454 -26.09 13.83 -4.47
C ASP A 454 -26.37 14.48 -5.82
N GLY A 455 -27.25 13.88 -6.61
CA GLY A 455 -27.60 14.38 -7.93
C GLY A 455 -26.50 14.19 -8.97
N ALA A 456 -26.24 15.20 -9.76
CA ALA A 456 -25.17 15.19 -10.75
C ALA A 456 -23.86 15.67 -10.11
N VAL A 457 -23.10 14.72 -9.53
CA VAL A 457 -21.78 14.96 -8.91
C VAL A 457 -20.74 15.08 -10.00
N THR A 458 -19.93 16.14 -9.96
CA THR A 458 -18.92 16.44 -11.01
C THR A 458 -17.87 15.35 -11.12
N GLU A 459 -17.36 14.81 -9.99
CA GLU A 459 -16.43 13.69 -9.97
C GLU A 459 -16.99 12.48 -10.72
N ILE A 460 -18.17 11.97 -10.30
CA ILE A 460 -18.81 10.80 -10.92
C ILE A 460 -19.02 11.00 -12.43
N ASN A 461 -19.44 12.21 -12.83
CA ASN A 461 -19.63 12.51 -14.24
C ASN A 461 -18.32 12.56 -15.02
N ALA A 462 -17.23 13.04 -14.42
CA ALA A 462 -15.89 13.02 -15.04
C ALA A 462 -15.37 11.58 -15.21
N GLU A 463 -15.54 10.76 -14.20
CA GLU A 463 -15.20 9.33 -14.26
C GLU A 463 -16.07 8.57 -15.26
N ALA A 464 -17.38 8.86 -15.29
CA ALA A 464 -18.31 8.26 -16.24
C ALA A 464 -17.98 8.64 -17.69
N TYR A 465 -17.61 9.89 -17.95
CA TYR A 465 -17.09 10.29 -19.25
C TYR A 465 -15.88 9.44 -19.65
N TYR A 466 -14.89 9.34 -18.76
CA TYR A 466 -13.69 8.55 -19.04
C TYR A 466 -13.98 7.05 -19.15
N ALA A 467 -14.92 6.51 -18.38
CA ALA A 467 -15.34 5.11 -18.48
C ALA A 467 -16.04 4.82 -19.82
N LEU A 468 -16.79 5.75 -20.40
CA LEU A 468 -17.37 5.62 -21.74
C LEU A 468 -16.29 5.65 -22.82
N GLU A 469 -15.30 6.55 -22.71
CA GLU A 469 -14.11 6.54 -23.57
C GLU A 469 -13.34 5.22 -23.45
N ALA A 470 -13.17 4.70 -22.24
CA ALA A 470 -12.54 3.42 -21.97
C ALA A 470 -13.33 2.27 -22.64
N THR A 471 -14.65 2.28 -22.51
CA THR A 471 -15.53 1.29 -23.13
C THR A 471 -15.40 1.31 -24.67
N ALA A 472 -15.35 2.51 -25.26
CA ALA A 472 -15.16 2.66 -26.70
C ALA A 472 -13.78 2.11 -27.14
N ARG A 473 -12.71 2.40 -26.39
CA ARG A 473 -11.37 1.86 -26.67
C ARG A 473 -11.34 0.33 -26.58
N LEU A 474 -11.95 -0.24 -25.54
CA LEU A 474 -12.06 -1.69 -25.39
C LEU A 474 -12.89 -2.33 -26.52
N ALA A 475 -13.97 -1.65 -26.97
CA ALA A 475 -14.78 -2.09 -28.12
C ALA A 475 -13.94 -2.16 -29.41
N ALA A 476 -13.11 -1.15 -29.66
CA ALA A 476 -12.20 -1.13 -30.81
C ALA A 476 -11.20 -2.29 -30.78
N LEU A 477 -10.74 -2.70 -29.58
CA LEU A 477 -9.79 -3.80 -29.40
C LEU A 477 -10.41 -5.19 -29.63
N VAL A 478 -11.73 -5.33 -29.45
CA VAL A 478 -12.46 -6.57 -29.77
C VAL A 478 -13.15 -6.53 -31.14
N ASP A 479 -12.83 -5.53 -31.98
CA ASP A 479 -13.40 -5.31 -33.31
C ASP A 479 -14.93 -5.06 -33.31
N ASP A 480 -15.50 -4.55 -32.19
CA ASP A 480 -16.91 -4.15 -32.10
C ASP A 480 -17.09 -2.68 -32.49
N ARG A 481 -17.25 -2.44 -33.77
CA ARG A 481 -17.37 -1.08 -34.31
C ARG A 481 -18.64 -0.37 -33.86
N ASP A 482 -19.75 -1.10 -33.73
CA ASP A 482 -21.04 -0.49 -33.34
C ASP A 482 -20.96 0.00 -31.88
N ALA A 483 -20.36 -0.80 -30.99
CA ALA A 483 -20.10 -0.40 -29.62
C ALA A 483 -19.12 0.78 -29.55
N TRP A 484 -18.06 0.77 -30.35
CA TRP A 484 -17.10 1.88 -30.41
C TRP A 484 -17.77 3.21 -30.82
N GLU A 485 -18.55 3.22 -31.93
CA GLU A 485 -19.26 4.40 -32.41
C GLU A 485 -20.26 4.91 -31.37
N ARG A 486 -20.98 4.01 -30.74
CA ARG A 486 -21.98 4.31 -29.71
C ARG A 486 -21.35 4.96 -28.49
N TYR A 487 -20.37 4.30 -27.85
CA TYR A 487 -19.80 4.81 -26.58
C TYR A 487 -18.95 6.05 -26.77
N SER A 488 -18.28 6.22 -27.91
CA SER A 488 -17.61 7.49 -28.27
C SER A 488 -18.61 8.65 -28.39
N SER A 489 -19.77 8.40 -28.99
CA SER A 489 -20.85 9.41 -29.08
C SER A 489 -21.45 9.74 -27.72
N GLU A 490 -21.67 8.73 -26.86
CA GLU A 490 -22.21 8.89 -25.51
C GLU A 490 -21.23 9.64 -24.59
N ALA A 491 -19.92 9.37 -24.71
CA ALA A 491 -18.86 10.10 -24.00
C ALA A 491 -18.88 11.58 -24.39
N THR A 492 -18.90 11.87 -25.69
CA THR A 492 -18.98 13.26 -26.21
C THR A 492 -20.22 13.97 -25.67
N ALA A 493 -21.37 13.33 -25.71
CA ALA A 493 -22.63 13.91 -25.22
C ALA A 493 -22.58 14.19 -23.71
N LEU A 494 -21.99 13.30 -22.91
CA LEU A 494 -21.84 13.50 -21.47
C LEU A 494 -20.88 14.67 -21.17
N ARG A 495 -19.74 14.76 -21.87
CA ARG A 495 -18.80 15.89 -21.75
C ARG A 495 -19.49 17.23 -22.07
N GLU A 496 -20.25 17.29 -23.16
CA GLU A 496 -21.01 18.52 -23.53
C GLU A 496 -22.05 18.87 -22.45
N ALA A 497 -22.73 17.89 -21.88
CA ALA A 497 -23.66 18.10 -20.77
C ALA A 497 -22.94 18.66 -19.53
N MET A 498 -21.78 18.14 -19.17
CA MET A 498 -20.95 18.65 -18.07
C MET A 498 -20.51 20.10 -18.31
N LEU A 499 -19.96 20.40 -19.49
CA LEU A 499 -19.51 21.74 -19.85
C LEU A 499 -20.67 22.75 -19.86
N THR A 500 -21.89 22.30 -20.14
CA THR A 500 -23.08 23.16 -20.20
C THR A 500 -23.74 23.38 -18.85
N LYS A 501 -23.71 22.37 -17.97
CA LYS A 501 -24.51 22.30 -16.73
C LYS A 501 -23.72 22.35 -15.43
N LEU A 502 -22.50 21.82 -15.43
CA LEU A 502 -21.67 21.77 -14.24
C LEU A 502 -20.52 22.78 -14.26
N PHE A 503 -20.15 23.29 -15.43
CA PHE A 503 -19.13 24.32 -15.52
C PHE A 503 -19.73 25.72 -15.31
N SER A 504 -19.12 26.51 -14.42
CA SER A 504 -19.47 27.91 -14.14
C SER A 504 -18.42 28.84 -14.79
N ALA A 505 -18.85 29.64 -15.74
CA ALA A 505 -18.00 30.65 -16.36
C ALA A 505 -17.59 31.77 -15.37
N ASP A 506 -18.41 32.03 -14.35
CA ASP A 506 -18.15 33.08 -13.35
C ASP A 506 -16.97 32.73 -12.45
N THR A 507 -16.84 31.45 -12.09
CA THR A 507 -15.74 30.92 -11.26
C THR A 507 -14.59 30.32 -12.10
N SER A 508 -14.80 30.09 -13.40
CA SER A 508 -13.91 29.33 -14.29
C SER A 508 -13.60 27.93 -13.75
N ALA A 509 -14.57 27.31 -13.09
CA ALA A 509 -14.46 26.01 -12.43
C ALA A 509 -15.75 25.22 -12.56
N PHE A 510 -15.74 23.96 -12.18
CA PHE A 510 -16.93 23.15 -12.09
C PHE A 510 -17.59 23.33 -10.71
N VAL A 511 -18.91 23.13 -10.63
CA VAL A 511 -19.59 23.02 -9.34
C VAL A 511 -19.31 21.65 -8.73
N LEU A 512 -19.38 21.52 -7.41
CA LEU A 512 -19.22 20.24 -6.75
C LEU A 512 -20.30 19.24 -7.23
N ASN A 513 -21.55 19.69 -7.24
CA ASN A 513 -22.69 18.94 -7.79
C ASN A 513 -23.88 19.84 -8.06
N TYR A 514 -24.82 19.30 -8.84
CA TYR A 514 -26.18 19.76 -8.98
C TYR A 514 -27.09 18.77 -8.26
N ASP A 515 -27.64 19.16 -7.09
CA ASP A 515 -28.31 18.26 -6.17
C ASP A 515 -29.71 17.82 -6.62
N GLN A 516 -30.28 16.82 -5.92
CA GLN A 516 -31.64 16.32 -6.19
C GLN A 516 -32.75 17.37 -6.01
N SER A 517 -32.49 18.44 -5.26
CA SER A 517 -33.43 19.56 -5.03
C SER A 517 -33.31 20.65 -6.10
N GLY A 518 -32.38 20.53 -7.03
CA GLY A 518 -32.18 21.50 -8.10
C GLY A 518 -31.21 22.63 -7.73
N ASN A 519 -30.43 22.51 -6.67
CA ASN A 519 -29.49 23.51 -6.25
C ASN A 519 -28.06 23.15 -6.72
N TYR A 520 -27.27 24.16 -7.03
CA TYR A 520 -25.86 24.05 -7.31
C TYR A 520 -25.05 24.19 -6.00
N GLN A 521 -24.17 23.25 -5.74
CA GLN A 521 -23.12 23.37 -4.73
C GLN A 521 -21.88 23.97 -5.42
N ASP A 522 -21.77 25.28 -5.40
CA ASP A 522 -20.76 26.04 -6.16
C ASP A 522 -19.47 26.33 -5.40
N ASN A 523 -19.30 25.74 -4.22
CA ASN A 523 -18.06 25.82 -3.47
C ASN A 523 -16.91 25.23 -4.29
N PHE A 524 -15.84 25.98 -4.45
CA PHE A 524 -14.61 25.48 -5.06
C PHE A 524 -13.91 24.53 -4.09
N THR A 525 -13.89 23.26 -4.40
CA THR A 525 -13.24 22.21 -3.61
C THR A 525 -12.07 21.60 -4.37
N ALA A 526 -11.27 20.79 -3.70
CA ALA A 526 -10.18 20.12 -4.38
C ALA A 526 -10.64 18.97 -5.32
N ASP A 527 -11.94 18.64 -5.36
CA ASP A 527 -12.52 17.71 -6.35
C ASP A 527 -12.46 18.25 -7.79
N GLU A 528 -12.17 19.55 -7.95
CA GLU A 528 -11.84 20.13 -9.24
C GLU A 528 -10.67 19.43 -9.96
N VAL A 529 -9.93 18.60 -9.26
CA VAL A 529 -8.88 17.76 -9.85
C VAL A 529 -9.44 16.75 -10.85
N PHE A 530 -10.65 16.21 -10.64
CA PHE A 530 -11.22 15.15 -11.48
C PHE A 530 -11.56 15.59 -12.90
N PRO A 531 -12.25 16.73 -13.15
CA PRO A 531 -12.42 17.21 -14.52
C PRO A 531 -11.10 17.53 -15.24
N VAL A 532 -10.02 17.78 -14.51
CA VAL A 532 -8.67 17.94 -15.08
C VAL A 532 -8.04 16.58 -15.38
N LEU A 533 -8.06 15.66 -14.42
CA LEU A 533 -7.44 14.34 -14.49
C LEU A 533 -8.04 13.48 -15.62
N PHE A 534 -9.36 13.52 -15.76
CA PHE A 534 -10.12 12.80 -16.77
C PHE A 534 -10.39 13.61 -18.04
N GLU A 535 -9.69 14.74 -18.24
CA GLU A 535 -9.68 15.52 -19.47
C GLU A 535 -11.02 16.09 -19.94
N VAL A 536 -11.99 16.26 -19.03
CA VAL A 536 -13.26 16.93 -19.31
C VAL A 536 -13.07 18.41 -19.58
N ALA A 537 -12.24 19.07 -18.75
CA ALA A 537 -11.99 20.50 -18.81
C ALA A 537 -11.11 20.89 -20.02
N GLU A 538 -11.41 22.02 -20.65
CA GLU A 538 -10.60 22.59 -21.71
C GLU A 538 -9.20 23.04 -21.19
N PRO A 539 -8.14 23.03 -22.00
CA PRO A 539 -6.78 23.32 -21.55
C PRO A 539 -6.61 24.63 -20.76
N GLY A 540 -7.34 25.68 -21.13
CA GLY A 540 -7.35 26.95 -20.39
C GLY A 540 -7.96 26.83 -19.00
N VAL A 541 -9.05 26.09 -18.89
CA VAL A 541 -9.76 25.81 -17.63
C VAL A 541 -8.92 24.91 -16.74
N ARG A 542 -8.27 23.87 -17.29
CA ARG A 542 -7.34 22.99 -16.53
C ARG A 542 -6.26 23.83 -15.83
N ARG A 543 -5.62 24.74 -16.57
CA ARG A 543 -4.61 25.63 -15.98
C ARG A 543 -5.16 26.54 -14.89
N ALA A 544 -6.35 27.10 -15.09
CA ALA A 544 -6.99 27.95 -14.08
C ALA A 544 -7.28 27.17 -12.79
N ILE A 545 -7.87 25.97 -12.89
CA ILE A 545 -8.16 25.08 -11.76
C ILE A 545 -6.87 24.72 -11.02
N LEU A 546 -5.84 24.22 -11.74
CA LEU A 546 -4.58 23.82 -11.13
C LEU A 546 -3.88 24.99 -10.44
N SER A 547 -3.93 26.19 -11.02
CA SER A 547 -3.38 27.42 -10.42
C SER A 547 -4.14 27.80 -9.14
N ARG A 548 -5.47 27.68 -9.13
CA ARG A 548 -6.28 27.98 -7.93
C ARG A 548 -5.98 26.98 -6.79
N LEU A 549 -5.85 25.70 -7.10
CA LEU A 549 -5.47 24.66 -6.14
C LEU A 549 -4.05 24.84 -5.60
N ALA A 550 -3.17 25.54 -6.32
CA ALA A 550 -1.81 25.84 -5.88
C ALA A 550 -1.76 26.95 -4.80
N GLU A 551 -2.85 27.67 -4.54
CA GLU A 551 -2.85 28.76 -3.56
C GLU A 551 -2.75 28.25 -2.12
N THR A 552 -2.29 29.11 -1.21
CA THR A 552 -1.92 28.75 0.17
C THR A 552 -3.10 28.34 1.04
N ASP A 553 -4.31 28.71 0.67
CA ASP A 553 -5.52 28.26 1.36
C ASP A 553 -5.88 26.80 1.08
N PHE A 554 -5.36 26.19 -0.01
CA PHE A 554 -5.44 24.78 -0.31
C PHE A 554 -4.16 24.02 0.04
N THR A 555 -2.98 24.59 -0.26
CA THR A 555 -1.72 23.87 -0.12
C THR A 555 -1.18 23.87 1.31
N THR A 556 -0.53 22.77 1.68
CA THR A 556 0.21 22.61 2.93
C THR A 556 1.56 21.92 2.67
N PRO A 557 2.49 21.89 3.63
CA PRO A 557 3.73 21.12 3.49
C PRO A 557 3.55 19.59 3.33
N VAL A 558 2.36 19.04 3.60
CA VAL A 558 2.08 17.60 3.54
C VAL A 558 1.10 17.20 2.44
N GLY A 559 0.56 18.16 1.70
CA GLY A 559 -0.38 17.90 0.61
C GLY A 559 -1.47 18.96 0.47
N LEU A 560 -2.49 18.62 -0.29
CA LEU A 560 -3.63 19.47 -0.66
C LEU A 560 -4.77 19.28 0.33
N ARG A 561 -5.35 20.38 0.83
CA ARG A 561 -6.59 20.35 1.63
C ARG A 561 -7.78 20.01 0.76
N THR A 562 -8.75 19.32 1.32
CA THR A 562 -9.98 18.94 0.62
C THR A 562 -10.86 20.13 0.28
N ILE A 563 -10.86 21.20 1.08
CA ILE A 563 -11.50 22.49 0.83
C ILE A 563 -10.58 23.64 1.27
N SER A 564 -10.86 24.85 0.73
CA SER A 564 -10.13 26.07 1.10
C SER A 564 -10.29 26.43 2.57
N THR A 565 -9.25 27.00 3.18
CA THR A 565 -9.36 27.61 4.53
C THR A 565 -10.30 28.82 4.58
N ALA A 566 -10.66 29.37 3.43
CA ALA A 566 -11.63 30.46 3.30
C ALA A 566 -13.08 29.99 3.19
N ASP A 567 -13.31 28.68 3.01
CA ASP A 567 -14.65 28.10 2.96
C ASP A 567 -15.34 28.21 4.32
N SER A 568 -16.64 28.54 4.31
CA SER A 568 -17.44 28.71 5.53
C SER A 568 -17.58 27.43 6.35
N TRP A 569 -17.39 26.27 5.72
CA TRP A 569 -17.45 24.95 6.35
C TRP A 569 -16.09 24.40 6.74
N TYR A 570 -15.03 25.19 6.58
CA TYR A 570 -13.67 24.75 6.93
C TYR A 570 -13.58 24.29 8.38
N PHE A 571 -13.36 23.00 8.58
CA PHE A 571 -13.17 22.36 9.88
C PHE A 571 -12.16 21.18 9.74
N PRO A 572 -10.86 21.47 9.72
CA PRO A 572 -9.81 20.55 9.26
C PRO A 572 -9.62 19.30 10.13
N SER A 573 -10.13 19.29 11.36
CA SER A 573 -10.09 18.15 12.28
C SER A 573 -11.41 17.37 12.35
N HIS A 574 -12.46 17.81 11.60
CA HIS A 574 -13.76 17.17 11.65
C HIS A 574 -13.76 15.84 10.88
N GLY A 575 -14.27 14.80 11.58
CA GLY A 575 -14.54 13.50 10.97
C GLY A 575 -13.34 12.98 10.20
N PHE A 576 -13.55 12.42 9.03
CA PHE A 576 -12.48 11.89 8.15
C PHE A 576 -11.66 12.98 7.42
N GLY A 577 -11.58 14.21 7.94
CA GLY A 577 -10.83 15.29 7.30
C GLY A 577 -11.44 15.83 6.01
N LEU A 578 -12.70 15.59 5.74
CA LEU A 578 -13.37 15.95 4.49
C LEU A 578 -13.72 17.44 4.38
N LEU A 579 -13.60 18.18 5.49
CA LEU A 579 -13.82 19.62 5.56
C LEU A 579 -12.51 20.41 5.75
N GLY A 580 -11.48 20.11 4.98
CA GLY A 580 -10.20 20.84 4.99
C GLY A 580 -9.03 20.06 5.61
N GLY A 581 -9.20 18.77 5.89
CA GLY A 581 -8.07 17.87 6.12
C GLY A 581 -7.27 17.64 4.83
N VAL A 582 -6.09 17.05 4.97
CA VAL A 582 -5.20 16.75 3.84
C VAL A 582 -5.22 15.24 3.58
N TRP A 583 -5.68 14.85 2.40
CA TRP A 583 -5.65 13.48 1.94
C TRP A 583 -4.49 13.30 0.95
N PRO A 584 -3.52 12.44 1.25
CA PRO A 584 -2.45 12.14 0.31
C PRO A 584 -2.96 11.64 -1.05
N ASP A 585 -4.04 10.87 -1.04
CA ASP A 585 -4.72 10.37 -2.25
C ASP A 585 -5.14 11.48 -3.19
N LEU A 586 -5.82 12.49 -2.66
CA LEU A 586 -6.23 13.68 -3.41
C LEU A 586 -5.00 14.44 -3.95
N THR A 587 -3.94 14.52 -3.14
CA THR A 587 -2.68 15.15 -3.55
C THR A 587 -1.99 14.37 -4.67
N LEU A 588 -2.10 13.04 -4.69
CA LEU A 588 -1.56 12.20 -5.78
C LEU A 588 -2.32 12.39 -7.08
N TRP A 589 -3.65 12.45 -7.06
CA TRP A 589 -4.44 12.81 -8.25
C TRP A 589 -4.05 14.20 -8.76
N TYR A 590 -3.86 15.15 -7.84
CA TYR A 590 -3.41 16.50 -8.20
C TYR A 590 -1.99 16.50 -8.80
N ALA A 591 -1.06 15.71 -8.25
CA ALA A 591 0.30 15.60 -8.79
C ALA A 591 0.30 15.04 -10.22
N VAL A 592 -0.50 14.01 -10.49
CA VAL A 592 -0.64 13.45 -11.84
C VAL A 592 -1.29 14.48 -12.79
N ALA A 593 -2.34 15.17 -12.34
CA ALA A 593 -2.96 16.24 -13.13
C ALA A 593 -1.99 17.37 -13.45
N LEU A 594 -1.16 17.79 -12.50
CA LEU A 594 -0.09 18.77 -12.71
C LEU A 594 0.92 18.30 -13.76
N ALA A 595 1.42 17.06 -13.62
CA ALA A 595 2.41 16.50 -14.54
C ALA A 595 1.86 16.46 -15.98
N ARG A 596 0.66 15.92 -16.17
CA ARG A 596 0.01 15.86 -17.50
C ARG A 596 -0.29 17.22 -18.12
N ASN A 597 -0.31 18.29 -17.32
CA ASN A 597 -0.48 19.68 -17.79
C ASN A 597 0.82 20.51 -17.79
N GLY A 598 1.99 19.84 -17.75
CA GLY A 598 3.30 20.46 -17.91
C GLY A 598 3.92 21.04 -16.64
N ALA A 599 3.28 20.93 -15.48
CA ALA A 599 3.81 21.39 -14.19
C ALA A 599 4.62 20.28 -13.50
N HIS A 600 5.66 19.76 -14.17
CA HIS A 600 6.42 18.58 -13.75
C HIS A 600 7.18 18.79 -12.43
N HIS A 601 7.76 19.98 -12.24
CA HIS A 601 8.47 20.32 -11.00
C HIS A 601 7.54 20.26 -9.77
N GLU A 602 6.36 20.87 -9.88
CA GLU A 602 5.36 20.86 -8.82
C GLU A 602 4.82 19.46 -8.55
N ALA A 603 4.64 18.66 -9.59
CA ALA A 603 4.20 17.26 -9.45
C ALA A 603 5.21 16.44 -8.65
N VAL A 604 6.49 16.51 -8.97
CA VAL A 604 7.56 15.83 -8.24
C VAL A 604 7.65 16.31 -6.80
N ARG A 605 7.56 17.63 -6.58
CA ARG A 605 7.56 18.19 -5.23
C ARG A 605 6.43 17.59 -4.35
N TRP A 606 5.26 17.31 -4.92
CA TRP A 606 4.19 16.66 -4.18
C TRP A 606 4.46 15.18 -3.92
N LEU A 607 5.05 14.44 -4.85
CA LEU A 607 5.48 13.06 -4.60
C LEU A 607 6.48 13.00 -3.43
N GLU A 608 7.45 13.90 -3.40
CA GLU A 608 8.42 14.01 -2.32
C GLU A 608 7.77 14.42 -1.00
N ALA A 609 6.91 15.45 -1.01
CA ALA A 609 6.25 15.97 0.19
C ALA A 609 5.36 14.92 0.86
N ILE A 610 4.58 14.17 0.08
CA ILE A 610 3.74 13.09 0.59
C ILE A 610 4.59 12.06 1.33
N TYR A 611 5.65 11.54 0.70
CA TYR A 611 6.41 10.49 1.34
C TYR A 611 7.28 11.01 2.49
N ALA A 612 7.82 12.21 2.41
CA ALA A 612 8.50 12.86 3.53
C ALA A 612 7.58 13.04 4.77
N ALA A 613 6.28 13.28 4.55
CA ALA A 613 5.31 13.32 5.66
C ALA A 613 5.13 11.94 6.32
N MET A 614 5.21 10.85 5.54
CA MET A 614 5.16 9.47 6.08
C MET A 614 6.41 9.11 6.88
N GLU A 615 7.56 9.61 6.46
CA GLU A 615 8.84 9.40 7.15
C GLU A 615 8.99 10.24 8.43
N ALA A 616 8.16 11.24 8.61
CA ALA A 616 8.29 12.20 9.72
C ALA A 616 8.03 11.59 11.12
N GLY A 617 7.46 10.41 11.20
CA GLY A 617 7.28 9.65 12.43
C GLY A 617 6.42 10.36 13.47
N ALA A 618 6.83 10.33 14.72
CA ALA A 618 6.07 10.91 15.84
C ALA A 618 5.72 12.40 15.65
N SER A 619 6.56 13.16 14.97
CA SER A 619 6.32 14.60 14.74
C SER A 619 5.07 14.89 13.87
N ARG A 620 4.67 13.94 13.03
CA ARG A 620 3.47 13.97 12.20
C ARG A 620 2.46 12.91 12.60
N ASN A 621 2.70 12.18 13.69
CA ASN A 621 1.89 11.03 14.11
C ASN A 621 1.79 9.97 12.98
N THR A 622 2.90 9.67 12.32
CA THR A 622 3.02 8.65 11.26
C THR A 622 3.96 7.54 11.70
N VAL A 623 3.88 6.39 11.06
CA VAL A 623 4.81 5.27 11.25
C VAL A 623 5.73 5.20 10.05
N PRO A 624 7.03 5.48 10.18
CA PRO A 624 7.95 5.43 9.04
C PRO A 624 7.85 4.10 8.28
N GLY A 625 7.70 4.19 6.95
CA GLY A 625 7.47 3.03 6.10
C GLY A 625 6.00 2.63 5.94
N GLN A 626 5.06 3.35 6.54
CA GLN A 626 3.62 3.14 6.31
C GLN A 626 2.98 4.43 5.78
N PHE A 627 2.12 4.29 4.78
CA PHE A 627 1.34 5.41 4.28
C PHE A 627 0.17 5.69 5.22
N ALA A 628 0.07 6.92 5.71
CA ALA A 628 -1.06 7.39 6.50
C ALA A 628 -2.23 7.77 5.59
N GLU A 629 -3.45 7.72 6.14
CA GLU A 629 -4.66 7.98 5.37
C GLU A 629 -4.92 9.47 5.17
N TRP A 630 -4.98 10.26 6.26
CA TRP A 630 -5.21 11.69 6.16
C TRP A 630 -4.64 12.47 7.34
N PHE A 631 -4.32 13.73 7.10
CA PHE A 631 -3.76 14.65 8.09
C PHE A 631 -4.79 15.75 8.43
N ASP A 632 -4.82 16.15 9.67
CA ASP A 632 -5.51 17.36 10.10
C ASP A 632 -4.96 18.59 9.35
N GLY A 633 -5.81 19.36 8.70
CA GLY A 633 -5.39 20.49 7.85
C GLY A 633 -4.83 21.69 8.61
N GLY A 634 -4.97 21.72 9.93
CA GLY A 634 -4.41 22.75 10.81
C GLY A 634 -3.11 22.31 11.48
N SER A 635 -3.14 21.20 12.21
CA SER A 635 -1.96 20.66 12.93
C SER A 635 -0.97 19.92 12.03
N LEU A 636 -1.42 19.47 10.86
CA LEU A 636 -0.67 18.66 9.91
C LEU A 636 -0.14 17.35 10.51
N THR A 637 -0.92 16.75 11.41
CA THR A 637 -0.65 15.45 12.02
C THR A 637 -1.66 14.43 11.53
N ASN A 638 -1.24 13.18 11.38
CA ASN A 638 -2.12 12.09 10.97
C ASN A 638 -3.26 11.90 11.97
N ARG A 639 -4.47 11.83 11.48
CA ARG A 639 -5.72 11.56 12.19
C ARG A 639 -6.47 10.33 11.64
N GLY A 640 -6.06 9.86 10.48
CA GLY A 640 -6.59 8.66 9.86
C GLY A 640 -5.83 7.39 10.27
N MET A 641 -5.96 6.36 9.45
CA MET A 641 -5.25 5.11 9.64
C MET A 641 -3.73 5.29 9.53
N TYR A 642 -2.98 4.49 10.28
CA TYR A 642 -1.51 4.46 10.20
C TYR A 642 -0.99 3.62 9.03
N LEU A 643 -1.85 2.83 8.41
CA LEU A 643 -1.58 2.05 7.22
C LEU A 643 -2.75 2.19 6.26
N SER A 644 -2.58 3.02 5.23
CA SER A 644 -3.49 3.20 4.09
C SER A 644 -2.78 2.68 2.83
N PRO A 645 -2.92 1.40 2.50
CA PRO A 645 -2.29 0.84 1.32
C PRO A 645 -2.91 1.35 0.02
N TRP A 646 -4.11 1.88 0.05
CA TRP A 646 -4.77 2.59 -1.05
C TRP A 646 -3.95 3.82 -1.49
N THR A 647 -3.46 4.60 -0.52
CA THR A 647 -2.51 5.69 -0.76
C THR A 647 -1.21 5.16 -1.38
N GLY A 648 -0.68 4.04 -0.86
CA GLY A 648 0.52 3.41 -1.42
C GLY A 648 0.34 2.99 -2.88
N ALA A 649 -0.81 2.41 -3.23
CA ALA A 649 -1.12 2.02 -4.60
C ALA A 649 -1.13 3.21 -5.56
N LYS A 650 -1.79 4.32 -5.17
CA LYS A 650 -1.79 5.56 -5.96
C LYS A 650 -0.41 6.21 -6.05
N TYR A 651 0.40 6.09 -4.99
CA TYR A 651 1.77 6.60 -5.03
C TYR A 651 2.60 5.87 -6.09
N LEU A 652 2.51 4.54 -6.12
CA LEU A 652 3.19 3.73 -7.12
C LEU A 652 2.70 4.08 -8.54
N TRP A 653 1.38 4.17 -8.74
CA TRP A 653 0.77 4.60 -9.99
C TRP A 653 1.25 5.99 -10.42
N ALA A 654 1.24 6.97 -9.51
CA ALA A 654 1.65 8.32 -9.82
C ALA A 654 3.13 8.39 -10.27
N VAL A 655 4.03 7.68 -9.59
CA VAL A 655 5.45 7.61 -9.99
C VAL A 655 5.61 6.91 -11.34
N ALA A 656 4.90 5.80 -11.55
CA ALA A 656 4.98 5.03 -12.79
C ALA A 656 4.54 5.86 -14.00
N GLU A 657 3.39 6.52 -13.92
CA GLU A 657 2.80 7.23 -15.06
C GLU A 657 3.32 8.67 -15.25
N THR A 658 3.99 9.24 -14.25
CA THR A 658 4.58 10.57 -14.41
C THR A 658 6.06 10.47 -14.75
N VAL A 659 6.91 10.33 -13.74
CA VAL A 659 8.37 10.44 -13.93
C VAL A 659 9.00 9.22 -14.61
N CYS A 660 8.40 8.04 -14.51
CA CYS A 660 8.82 6.88 -15.29
C CYS A 660 8.11 6.80 -16.65
N GLY A 661 7.05 7.58 -16.85
CA GLY A 661 6.41 7.82 -18.13
C GLY A 661 5.66 6.62 -18.71
N ILE A 662 5.27 5.64 -17.90
CA ILE A 662 4.48 4.49 -18.37
C ILE A 662 3.09 5.00 -18.74
N ASP A 663 2.75 4.95 -20.02
CA ASP A 663 1.41 5.31 -20.47
C ASP A 663 0.49 4.09 -20.42
N GLY A 664 -0.18 3.92 -19.30
CA GLY A 664 -1.11 2.83 -19.04
C GLY A 664 -2.45 2.94 -19.80
N TYR A 665 -2.62 3.97 -20.62
CA TYR A 665 -3.90 4.21 -21.33
C TYR A 665 -3.79 4.14 -22.84
N ARG A 666 -2.58 4.05 -23.41
CA ARG A 666 -2.38 3.85 -24.84
C ARG A 666 -2.30 2.37 -25.18
N THR A 667 -3.26 1.91 -25.95
CA THR A 667 -3.32 0.56 -26.47
C THR A 667 -2.60 0.48 -27.81
N SER A 668 -1.39 -0.04 -27.81
CA SER A 668 -0.68 -0.42 -29.03
C SER A 668 0.09 -1.71 -28.73
N GLY A 669 0.61 -2.36 -29.74
CA GLY A 669 1.46 -3.53 -29.56
C GLY A 669 2.83 -3.20 -28.92
N ARG A 670 3.03 -2.00 -28.38
CA ARG A 670 4.24 -1.54 -27.72
C ARG A 670 3.91 -0.80 -26.44
N LEU A 671 4.79 -0.89 -25.44
CA LEU A 671 4.71 -0.06 -24.25
C LEU A 671 5.12 1.39 -24.61
N HIS A 672 4.21 2.32 -24.41
CA HIS A 672 4.47 3.73 -24.61
C HIS A 672 5.13 4.33 -23.37
N ILE A 673 6.20 5.09 -23.61
CA ILE A 673 6.93 5.81 -22.57
C ILE A 673 6.89 7.31 -22.87
N ALA A 674 6.27 8.06 -21.97
CA ALA A 674 6.09 9.51 -22.03
C ALA A 674 6.56 10.16 -20.72
N PRO A 675 7.87 10.33 -20.50
CA PRO A 675 8.39 10.82 -19.23
C PRO A 675 8.04 12.28 -18.98
N LEU A 676 7.42 12.56 -17.84
CA LEU A 676 7.03 13.91 -17.41
C LEU A 676 8.02 14.41 -16.34
N LEU A 677 9.24 14.73 -16.77
CA LEU A 677 10.36 15.02 -15.89
C LEU A 677 10.52 16.52 -15.63
N PRO A 678 10.82 16.93 -14.38
CA PRO A 678 11.25 18.30 -14.11
C PRO A 678 12.62 18.57 -14.77
N PRO A 679 12.93 19.83 -15.11
CA PRO A 679 14.18 20.18 -15.80
C PRO A 679 15.46 19.78 -15.08
N GLU A 680 15.42 19.66 -13.77
CA GLU A 680 16.53 19.27 -12.91
C GLU A 680 16.80 17.75 -12.87
N TRP A 681 15.89 16.93 -13.38
CA TRP A 681 16.07 15.48 -13.44
C TRP A 681 16.59 15.06 -14.81
N PHE A 682 17.78 14.47 -14.79
CA PHE A 682 18.49 14.09 -16.00
C PHE A 682 18.29 12.64 -16.40
N TRP A 683 17.69 11.86 -15.53
CA TRP A 683 17.43 10.44 -15.75
C TRP A 683 16.29 9.93 -14.88
N THR A 684 15.66 8.86 -15.32
CA THR A 684 14.86 7.95 -14.51
C THR A 684 14.96 6.55 -15.09
N ALA A 685 14.58 5.54 -14.34
CA ALA A 685 14.61 4.17 -14.80
C ALA A 685 13.49 3.33 -14.19
N ALA A 686 13.06 2.34 -14.93
CA ALA A 686 12.12 1.32 -14.48
C ALA A 686 12.73 -0.06 -14.69
N VAL A 687 12.68 -0.91 -13.65
CA VAL A 687 13.28 -2.24 -13.67
C VAL A 687 12.20 -3.27 -13.47
N ARG A 688 12.10 -4.21 -14.41
CA ARG A 688 11.19 -5.37 -14.35
C ARG A 688 9.71 -4.99 -14.15
N VAL A 689 9.23 -4.00 -14.87
CA VAL A 689 7.82 -3.66 -14.93
C VAL A 689 7.08 -4.72 -15.74
N HIS A 690 5.94 -5.17 -15.26
CA HIS A 690 5.10 -6.11 -16.00
C HIS A 690 4.39 -5.41 -17.16
N TRP A 691 4.55 -5.94 -18.36
CA TRP A 691 3.82 -5.56 -19.53
C TRP A 691 3.74 -6.72 -20.54
N GLY A 692 2.55 -6.96 -21.14
CA GLY A 692 2.33 -8.00 -22.14
C GLY A 692 2.74 -9.40 -21.66
N GLY A 693 2.54 -9.72 -20.37
CA GLY A 693 2.87 -11.01 -19.77
C GLY A 693 4.36 -11.22 -19.49
N LYS A 694 5.20 -10.21 -19.68
CA LYS A 694 6.64 -10.25 -19.44
C LYS A 694 7.07 -9.11 -18.50
N ARG A 695 8.33 -9.15 -18.08
CA ARG A 695 8.97 -8.07 -17.31
C ARG A 695 9.93 -7.33 -18.22
N HIS A 696 9.88 -6.02 -18.17
CA HIS A 696 10.69 -5.13 -19.02
C HIS A 696 11.39 -4.08 -18.20
N SER A 697 12.58 -3.70 -18.66
CA SER A 697 13.41 -2.68 -18.02
C SER A 697 13.82 -1.63 -19.04
N TYR A 698 13.88 -0.38 -18.60
CA TYR A 698 14.36 0.72 -19.41
C TYR A 698 14.96 1.83 -18.56
N VAL A 699 15.81 2.64 -19.21
CA VAL A 699 16.34 3.88 -18.65
C VAL A 699 15.96 5.04 -19.57
N ILE A 700 15.64 6.17 -18.98
CA ILE A 700 15.41 7.44 -19.64
C ILE A 700 16.61 8.34 -19.38
N ASP A 701 17.31 8.74 -20.43
CA ASP A 701 18.36 9.74 -20.40
C ASP A 701 17.77 11.05 -20.93
N ALA A 702 17.42 11.95 -20.04
CA ALA A 702 16.75 13.21 -20.41
C ALA A 702 17.70 14.22 -21.06
N GLU A 703 19.01 14.13 -20.79
CA GLU A 703 20.00 15.02 -21.41
C GLU A 703 20.21 14.66 -22.88
N ARG A 704 20.36 13.36 -23.19
CA ARG A 704 20.53 12.87 -24.56
C ARG A 704 19.20 12.66 -25.28
N LYS A 705 18.06 12.78 -24.61
CA LYS A 705 16.72 12.49 -25.13
C LYS A 705 16.60 11.07 -25.63
N LEU A 706 17.05 10.09 -24.81
CA LEU A 706 17.04 8.67 -25.15
C LEU A 706 16.17 7.88 -24.17
N ILE A 707 15.48 6.89 -24.69
CA ILE A 707 14.87 5.80 -23.95
C ILE A 707 15.58 4.51 -24.39
N ILE A 708 16.23 3.84 -23.48
CA ILE A 708 17.06 2.66 -23.76
C ILE A 708 16.54 1.51 -22.90
N GLY A 709 16.19 0.39 -23.53
CA GLY A 709 15.63 -0.75 -22.77
C GLY A 709 15.78 -2.10 -23.46
N ASP A 710 15.09 -3.10 -22.93
CA ASP A 710 15.21 -4.50 -23.32
C ASP A 710 14.22 -4.93 -24.40
N MET A 711 13.46 -3.98 -24.96
CA MET A 711 12.50 -4.22 -26.05
C MET A 711 12.32 -2.96 -26.92
N ASP A 712 11.51 -3.08 -27.94
CA ASP A 712 11.10 -1.96 -28.79
C ASP A 712 9.95 -1.20 -28.12
N PHE A 713 10.28 -0.22 -27.29
CA PHE A 713 9.32 0.73 -26.72
C PHE A 713 8.84 1.71 -27.79
N ALA A 714 7.73 2.39 -27.52
CA ALA A 714 7.30 3.55 -28.27
C ALA A 714 7.50 4.81 -27.42
N SER A 715 8.02 5.89 -28.01
CA SER A 715 7.96 7.20 -27.38
C SER A 715 6.61 7.84 -27.70
N ALA A 716 5.89 8.31 -26.68
CA ALA A 716 4.63 9.02 -26.88
C ALA A 716 4.84 10.46 -27.33
N ASP A 717 6.00 11.06 -26.98
CA ASP A 717 6.30 12.46 -27.22
C ASP A 717 7.68 12.63 -27.87
N GLU A 718 7.77 13.51 -28.87
CA GLU A 718 9.04 14.04 -29.29
C GLU A 718 9.63 14.92 -28.15
N PRO A 719 10.93 14.88 -27.90
CA PRO A 719 11.99 14.48 -28.84
C PRO A 719 12.73 13.18 -28.51
N TYR A 720 12.18 12.26 -27.76
CA TYR A 720 12.92 11.07 -27.32
C TYR A 720 13.11 10.05 -28.46
N SER A 721 14.35 9.60 -28.65
CA SER A 721 14.68 8.45 -29.50
C SER A 721 14.67 7.18 -28.67
N VAL A 722 14.15 6.08 -29.18
CA VAL A 722 14.01 4.81 -28.49
C VAL A 722 14.97 3.78 -29.07
N PHE A 723 15.72 3.10 -28.20
CA PHE A 723 16.70 2.08 -28.57
C PHE A 723 16.48 0.80 -27.77
N ASN A 724 16.62 -0.33 -28.47
CA ASN A 724 16.73 -1.63 -27.87
C ASN A 724 18.21 -1.93 -27.57
N ALA A 725 18.52 -2.24 -26.32
CA ALA A 725 19.87 -2.54 -25.84
C ALA A 725 20.08 -4.03 -25.54
N GLY A 726 19.15 -4.87 -25.95
CA GLY A 726 19.22 -6.32 -25.72
C GLY A 726 18.58 -6.75 -24.40
N ARG A 727 18.98 -7.89 -23.89
CA ARG A 727 18.38 -8.56 -22.73
C ARG A 727 18.71 -7.84 -21.42
N ASP A 728 17.73 -7.66 -20.55
CA ASP A 728 17.95 -7.22 -19.16
C ASP A 728 18.79 -8.26 -18.39
N VAL A 729 19.91 -7.82 -17.85
CA VAL A 729 20.83 -8.58 -17.01
C VAL A 729 21.14 -7.83 -15.70
N SER A 730 20.25 -6.96 -15.27
CA SER A 730 20.41 -6.13 -14.07
C SER A 730 20.62 -6.95 -12.80
N ASP A 731 20.07 -8.15 -12.72
CA ASP A 731 20.25 -9.07 -11.58
C ASP A 731 21.68 -9.59 -11.44
N GLU A 732 22.50 -9.52 -12.51
CA GLU A 732 23.89 -9.96 -12.52
C GLU A 732 24.85 -8.82 -12.10
N VAL A 733 24.31 -7.61 -11.83
CA VAL A 733 25.09 -6.44 -11.41
C VAL A 733 25.00 -6.26 -9.90
N ARG A 734 26.13 -5.95 -9.29
CA ARG A 734 26.21 -5.51 -7.88
C ARG A 734 26.99 -4.21 -7.81
N THR A 735 26.55 -3.32 -6.95
CA THR A 735 27.20 -2.04 -6.69
C THR A 735 27.69 -1.96 -5.25
N SER A 736 28.79 -1.26 -5.04
CA SER A 736 29.25 -0.89 -3.70
C SER A 736 29.72 0.58 -3.74
N PRO A 737 29.04 1.48 -3.00
CA PRO A 737 28.02 1.17 -2.02
C PRO A 737 26.70 0.68 -2.66
N VAL A 738 25.99 -0.20 -1.97
CA VAL A 738 24.78 -0.89 -2.46
C VAL A 738 23.60 0.07 -2.68
N GLU A 739 23.62 1.24 -2.07
CA GLU A 739 22.60 2.28 -2.23
C GLU A 739 22.59 2.96 -3.62
N VAL A 740 23.61 2.75 -4.43
CA VAL A 740 23.65 3.21 -5.82
C VAL A 740 22.99 2.16 -6.70
N GLY A 741 21.89 2.52 -7.32
CA GLY A 741 21.16 1.63 -8.23
C GLY A 741 21.91 1.36 -9.53
N ALA A 742 21.65 0.21 -10.15
CA ALA A 742 22.16 -0.08 -11.48
C ALA A 742 21.18 -0.90 -12.32
N LEU A 743 21.22 -0.66 -13.64
CA LEU A 743 20.57 -1.48 -14.66
C LEU A 743 21.59 -1.93 -15.68
N ALA A 744 21.40 -3.09 -16.29
CA ALA A 744 22.29 -3.58 -17.32
C ALA A 744 21.54 -4.31 -18.43
N PHE A 745 22.03 -4.09 -19.65
CA PHE A 745 21.51 -4.75 -20.85
C PHE A 745 22.65 -5.42 -21.60
N GLU A 746 22.39 -6.61 -22.12
CA GLU A 746 23.37 -7.44 -22.85
C GLU A 746 22.88 -7.72 -24.26
N ASP A 747 23.75 -7.44 -25.23
CA ASP A 747 23.60 -7.83 -26.62
C ASP A 747 24.80 -8.73 -27.07
N PRO A 748 24.82 -9.24 -28.32
CA PRO A 748 25.94 -10.04 -28.81
C PRO A 748 27.31 -9.35 -28.80
N GLY A 749 27.35 -8.02 -28.75
CA GLY A 749 28.59 -7.23 -28.76
C GLY A 749 29.15 -6.97 -27.35
N GLY A 750 28.32 -7.05 -26.32
CA GLY A 750 28.76 -6.74 -24.97
C GLY A 750 27.64 -6.36 -24.01
N VAL A 751 28.02 -5.64 -22.95
CA VAL A 751 27.10 -5.23 -21.89
C VAL A 751 27.16 -3.71 -21.67
N ARG A 752 26.01 -3.14 -21.49
CA ARG A 752 25.81 -1.74 -21.14
C ARG A 752 25.23 -1.64 -19.75
N ILE A 753 25.94 -1.01 -18.80
CA ILE A 753 25.52 -0.85 -17.43
C ILE A 753 25.29 0.63 -17.14
N PHE A 754 24.11 0.96 -16.61
CA PHE A 754 23.75 2.29 -16.13
C PHE A 754 23.85 2.32 -14.61
N ILE A 755 24.69 3.21 -14.09
CA ILE A 755 24.93 3.41 -12.64
C ILE A 755 24.17 4.65 -12.24
N CYS A 756 23.17 4.50 -11.40
CA CYS A 756 22.19 5.54 -11.03
C CYS A 756 22.48 6.05 -9.61
N ASN A 757 23.11 7.22 -9.50
CA ASN A 757 23.38 7.84 -8.20
C ASN A 757 22.25 8.84 -7.87
N ASP A 758 21.38 8.46 -6.92
CA ASP A 758 20.27 9.29 -6.39
C ASP A 758 20.70 10.16 -5.18
N ARG A 759 21.98 10.18 -4.80
CA ARG A 759 22.48 10.89 -3.64
C ARG A 759 22.90 12.32 -3.95
N GLU A 760 22.85 13.16 -2.93
CA GLU A 760 23.30 14.57 -3.00
C GLU A 760 24.82 14.72 -3.08
N ALA A 761 25.56 13.62 -2.97
CA ALA A 761 27.02 13.61 -3.02
C ALA A 761 27.53 12.65 -4.10
N ASP A 762 28.67 13.02 -4.67
CA ASP A 762 29.43 12.14 -5.56
C ASP A 762 29.78 10.85 -4.88
N ARG A 763 29.79 9.74 -5.63
CA ARG A 763 30.15 8.41 -5.16
C ARG A 763 31.17 7.76 -6.08
N ASP A 764 32.22 7.18 -5.45
CA ASP A 764 33.08 6.23 -6.15
C ASP A 764 32.42 4.84 -5.99
N VAL A 765 31.96 4.31 -7.09
CA VAL A 765 31.18 3.07 -7.13
C VAL A 765 32.03 1.94 -7.67
N VAL A 766 32.06 0.84 -6.94
CA VAL A 766 32.59 -0.43 -7.43
C VAL A 766 31.42 -1.20 -8.01
N VAL A 767 31.48 -1.49 -9.29
CA VAL A 767 30.48 -2.27 -10.02
C VAL A 767 31.05 -3.66 -10.25
N THR A 768 30.35 -4.68 -9.78
CA THR A 768 30.69 -6.08 -10.07
C THR A 768 29.62 -6.63 -11.00
N PHE A 769 30.05 -7.07 -12.17
CA PHE A 769 29.21 -7.78 -13.15
C PHE A 769 29.78 -9.18 -13.34
N ARG A 770 29.01 -10.21 -12.97
CA ARG A 770 29.49 -11.60 -12.90
C ARG A 770 30.74 -11.69 -12.02
N GLU A 771 31.91 -11.98 -12.60
CA GLU A 771 33.21 -12.10 -11.89
C GLU A 771 34.12 -10.88 -12.06
N GLU A 772 33.74 -9.94 -12.93
CA GLU A 772 34.54 -8.75 -13.25
C GLU A 772 34.15 -7.55 -12.37
N THR A 773 35.16 -6.76 -11.98
CA THR A 773 34.96 -5.61 -11.10
C THR A 773 35.52 -4.34 -11.72
N PHE A 774 34.69 -3.29 -11.72
CA PHE A 774 35.02 -2.00 -12.32
C PHE A 774 34.83 -0.88 -11.28
N ARG A 775 35.64 0.18 -11.39
CA ARG A 775 35.45 1.39 -10.59
C ARG A 775 34.96 2.52 -11.47
N ARG A 776 33.96 3.25 -10.99
CA ARG A 776 33.39 4.42 -11.67
C ARG A 776 33.09 5.50 -10.65
N HIS A 777 33.33 6.73 -11.07
CA HIS A 777 32.89 7.91 -10.36
C HIS A 777 31.48 8.24 -10.84
N ALA A 778 30.51 8.31 -9.92
CA ALA A 778 29.12 8.64 -10.18
C ALA A 778 28.80 9.99 -9.49
N PRO A 779 28.68 11.09 -10.25
CA PRO A 779 28.35 12.39 -9.69
C PRO A 779 26.98 12.41 -9.01
N ALA A 780 26.80 13.33 -8.06
CA ALA A 780 25.57 13.53 -7.33
C ALA A 780 24.37 13.73 -8.27
N GLY A 781 23.28 12.97 -8.05
CA GLY A 781 22.06 13.06 -8.83
C GLY A 781 22.21 12.67 -10.32
N ARG A 782 23.28 12.00 -10.70
CA ARG A 782 23.59 11.66 -12.10
C ARG A 782 23.59 10.15 -12.35
N MET A 783 23.37 9.83 -13.60
CA MET A 783 23.54 8.50 -14.17
C MET A 783 24.86 8.44 -14.97
N VAL A 784 25.58 7.34 -14.82
CA VAL A 784 26.83 7.09 -15.53
C VAL A 784 26.76 5.76 -16.28
N GLU A 785 27.22 5.76 -17.51
CA GLU A 785 27.22 4.58 -18.36
C GLU A 785 28.59 3.87 -18.33
N LEU A 786 28.59 2.55 -18.19
CA LEU A 786 29.75 1.67 -18.29
C LEU A 786 29.53 0.69 -19.41
N LEU A 787 30.44 0.60 -20.35
CA LEU A 787 30.43 -0.34 -21.46
C LEU A 787 31.47 -1.44 -21.23
N ILE A 788 31.07 -2.69 -21.42
CA ILE A 788 31.93 -3.88 -21.42
C ILE A 788 31.81 -4.53 -22.80
N GLY A 789 32.91 -4.60 -23.56
CA GLY A 789 32.85 -4.99 -24.97
C GLY A 789 32.38 -3.83 -25.86
N GLU A 790 31.71 -4.15 -26.94
CA GLU A 790 31.15 -3.22 -27.94
C GLU A 790 29.63 -3.39 -28.08
N PRO A 791 28.82 -3.12 -27.01
CA PRO A 791 27.39 -3.29 -27.06
C PRO A 791 26.76 -2.29 -28.05
N GLN A 792 25.76 -2.75 -28.78
CA GLN A 792 25.04 -1.97 -29.78
C GLN A 792 23.75 -1.38 -29.22
N LEU A 793 23.29 -0.31 -29.80
CA LEU A 793 21.94 0.20 -29.68
C LEU A 793 21.25 0.06 -31.03
N VAL A 794 20.14 -0.65 -31.03
CA VAL A 794 19.34 -0.84 -32.24
C VAL A 794 18.15 0.11 -32.16
N ASP A 795 17.95 0.92 -33.20
CA ASP A 795 16.77 1.78 -33.28
C ASP A 795 15.52 0.93 -33.16
N ALA A 796 14.57 1.38 -32.34
CA ALA A 796 13.29 0.73 -32.25
C ALA A 796 12.65 0.64 -33.64
N MET A 797 12.23 -0.58 -34.03
CA MET A 797 11.63 -0.75 -35.34
C MET A 797 10.45 0.21 -35.49
N PRO A 798 10.31 0.89 -36.65
CA PRO A 798 9.11 1.64 -36.94
C PRO A 798 7.89 0.74 -36.77
N THR A 799 6.83 1.31 -36.21
CA THR A 799 5.55 0.58 -36.06
C THR A 799 5.13 0.05 -37.41
N HIS A 800 5.38 -1.22 -37.69
CA HIS A 800 4.53 -1.90 -38.66
C HIS A 800 3.17 -1.96 -37.99
N GLU A 801 2.24 -1.17 -38.51
CA GLU A 801 0.83 -1.33 -38.22
C GLU A 801 0.54 -2.82 -38.24
N LEU A 802 0.04 -3.36 -37.15
CA LEU A 802 -0.60 -4.66 -37.16
C LEU A 802 -1.77 -4.47 -38.11
N ALA A 803 -1.59 -4.97 -39.37
CA ALA A 803 -2.57 -4.84 -40.42
C ALA A 803 -3.90 -5.40 -39.87
N GLY A 804 -4.86 -4.53 -39.65
CA GLY A 804 -6.18 -4.88 -39.20
C GLY A 804 -6.69 -4.30 -37.88
N ARG A 805 -5.87 -3.65 -37.05
CA ARG A 805 -6.42 -2.91 -35.90
C ARG A 805 -6.80 -1.49 -36.33
N PRO A 806 -8.07 -1.04 -36.07
CA PRO A 806 -8.44 0.34 -36.33
C PRO A 806 -7.51 1.27 -35.55
N GLU A 807 -7.00 2.31 -36.18
CA GLU A 807 -6.32 3.39 -35.48
C GLU A 807 -7.25 3.88 -34.35
N PRO A 808 -6.72 4.13 -33.14
CA PRO A 808 -7.48 4.86 -32.14
C PRO A 808 -7.96 6.16 -32.81
N ALA A 809 -9.19 6.57 -32.50
CA ALA A 809 -9.77 7.77 -33.08
C ALA A 809 -8.76 8.92 -32.97
N PRO A 810 -8.54 9.71 -34.05
CA PRO A 810 -7.63 10.83 -33.97
C PRO A 810 -8.01 11.70 -32.79
N GLU A 811 -7.01 12.08 -32.01
CA GLU A 811 -7.20 13.05 -30.92
C GLU A 811 -7.98 14.25 -31.49
N PRO A 812 -9.02 14.75 -30.84
CA PRO A 812 -9.73 15.90 -31.33
C PRO A 812 -8.74 17.03 -31.56
N VAL A 813 -8.60 17.44 -32.81
CA VAL A 813 -7.73 18.54 -33.20
C VAL A 813 -8.14 19.76 -32.39
N SER A 814 -7.19 20.31 -31.63
CA SER A 814 -7.23 21.46 -30.72
C SER A 814 -8.14 22.58 -31.14
#